data_868be0bf89308381124ff8a00b9d74f0
#
_entry.id   868be0bf89308381124ff8a00b9d74f0
#
_cell.length_a   1.000
_cell.length_b   1.000
_cell.length_c   1.000
_cell.angle_alpha   90.00
_cell.angle_beta   90.00
_cell.angle_gamma   90.00
#
_symmetry.space_group_name_H-M   'P 1'
#
loop_
_entity.id
_entity.type
_entity.pdbx_description
1 polymer ?
#
loop_
_entity_poly.entity_id
_entity_poly.type
_entity_poly.pdbx_seq_one_letter_code
_entity_poly.pdbx_strand_id
1 'polypeptide(L)'
;DRERTTMRHFPLCPACRKEYEDPLDRRFHAEPNACPVCGPRVRLLRVHGGEEGGERAGGALAGGAVVELAAGDEVDPAAPIRAAAELLRRGEILAIKGLGGFHLACDATDGEAVRRLKRRKGRPHKPLAVMLSDLDELRRHCLVDEAEAALLESPEHPIVLLRWREVDGRGVMGPELGAGGAAEIDPEVAVGQSYLGAMLPYTPLHLLLFRAAGRPLVMTSGNLAEEPIVKGWEEAGRLHGIADAYLVHDREIAARYDDSVAAVERGRTRLLRRSRGYAPFPVALPRALPQVLACGAELKNTFCLTRDTNAFLSQHIGDLENLETLEHYETSIALYERLFRLEPEVVAYDLHPEYLATKHALSLPQETKLPTQHHHAHIAARMIEHGVTEPVIGVSLDGLGYGDDGQLWGGEVFVCDLLGYRRVAHLEALPLAGGAAAIERPWRTALGWSLALLGDEGLERAAALLGRGGSDDDRPPTEEELAAVAAQVRAGVNAPPTTSCGRLFDAVAALAGVRRAVTYEGQAAIELEMMSRGGAEPYPYAVEGDVDAALSSVYVDVALLAAHAPGSAPGDPRRPLVVRLAPLLGAVLHDAERGRAPGLIGSRLHATVAALVLELSRRLREATGIGRVALSGGVFQNRLLSEQCETMLDAAGFAVLASGLVPANDGGVAVGQAAVAGYTELRRRGDLD
;
A
#
# COMPACT_ATOMS: atom_id res chain seq x y z
N ASP A 1 -3.88 36.06 5.53
CA ASP A 1 -3.81 34.59 5.45
C ASP A 1 -2.46 34.10 4.93
N ARG A 2 -1.80 34.80 4.00
CA ARG A 2 -0.43 34.47 3.51
C ARG A 2 0.58 34.28 4.64
N GLU A 3 0.50 35.08 5.72
CA GLU A 3 1.40 34.97 6.89
C GLU A 3 1.26 33.64 7.65
N ARG A 4 0.14 32.92 7.46
CA ARG A 4 -0.10 31.60 8.04
C ARG A 4 0.38 30.45 7.16
N THR A 5 0.93 30.76 5.99
CA THR A 5 1.48 29.78 5.04
C THR A 5 3.02 29.85 4.98
N THR A 6 3.67 28.90 4.30
CA THR A 6 5.12 28.94 4.04
C THR A 6 5.53 30.10 3.12
N MET A 7 4.58 30.85 2.56
CA MET A 7 4.85 32.07 1.79
C MET A 7 5.14 33.28 2.69
N ARG A 8 4.98 33.21 4.01
CA ARG A 8 5.33 34.27 4.98
C ARG A 8 6.77 34.79 4.82
N HIS A 9 7.68 33.93 4.38
CA HIS A 9 9.10 34.28 4.19
C HIS A 9 9.38 35.02 2.87
N PHE A 10 8.35 35.23 2.03
CA PHE A 10 8.42 35.89 0.73
C PHE A 10 7.56 37.14 0.71
N PRO A 11 8.03 38.29 1.24
CA PRO A 11 7.27 39.54 1.27
C PRO A 11 6.97 40.02 -0.16
N LEU A 12 5.71 40.38 -0.40
CA LEU A 12 5.27 40.82 -1.73
C LEU A 12 6.00 42.10 -2.15
N CYS A 13 6.54 42.12 -3.37
CA CYS A 13 7.00 43.35 -4.01
C CYS A 13 5.81 44.32 -4.30
N PRO A 14 6.03 45.60 -4.56
CA PRO A 14 4.94 46.56 -4.77
C PRO A 14 3.94 46.14 -5.84
N ALA A 15 4.40 45.53 -6.95
CA ALA A 15 3.53 45.05 -8.02
C ALA A 15 2.63 43.90 -7.58
N CYS A 16 3.19 42.85 -6.96
CA CYS A 16 2.42 41.71 -6.46
C CYS A 16 1.51 42.10 -5.28
N ARG A 17 1.91 43.09 -4.47
CA ARG A 17 1.05 43.62 -3.39
C ARG A 17 -0.19 44.29 -3.96
N LYS A 18 -0.03 45.11 -5.04
CA LYS A 18 -1.17 45.72 -5.70
C LYS A 18 -2.17 44.70 -6.22
N GLU A 19 -1.69 43.62 -6.88
CA GLU A 19 -2.55 42.54 -7.35
C GLU A 19 -3.24 41.79 -6.18
N TYR A 20 -2.54 41.57 -5.08
CA TYR A 20 -3.05 40.87 -3.90
C TYR A 20 -4.12 41.66 -3.15
N GLU A 21 -4.03 42.99 -3.17
CA GLU A 21 -4.96 43.90 -2.45
C GLU A 21 -6.11 44.43 -3.34
N ASP A 22 -6.04 44.23 -4.68
CA ASP A 22 -7.07 44.69 -5.62
C ASP A 22 -8.23 43.67 -5.72
N PRO A 23 -9.46 44.02 -5.22
CA PRO A 23 -10.61 43.12 -5.30
C PRO A 23 -11.04 42.71 -6.72
N LEU A 24 -10.60 43.44 -7.74
CA LEU A 24 -10.90 43.16 -9.15
C LEU A 24 -9.83 42.30 -9.83
N ASP A 25 -8.69 42.08 -9.19
CA ASP A 25 -7.65 41.20 -9.71
C ASP A 25 -7.93 39.75 -9.37
N ARG A 26 -7.67 38.85 -10.32
CA ARG A 26 -7.80 37.38 -10.11
C ARG A 26 -6.88 36.85 -8.99
N ARG A 27 -5.88 37.61 -8.58
CA ARG A 27 -4.93 37.27 -7.51
C ARG A 27 -5.28 37.92 -6.17
N PHE A 28 -6.47 38.52 -6.07
CA PHE A 28 -6.97 39.08 -4.82
C PHE A 28 -6.93 38.02 -3.71
N HIS A 29 -6.20 38.32 -2.63
CA HIS A 29 -5.97 37.40 -1.51
C HIS A 29 -5.46 35.99 -1.89
N ALA A 30 -4.85 35.82 -3.06
CA ALA A 30 -4.19 34.56 -3.44
C ALA A 30 -2.87 34.41 -2.68
N GLU A 31 -2.83 33.60 -1.63
CA GLU A 31 -1.66 33.40 -0.76
C GLU A 31 -0.37 33.08 -1.54
N PRO A 32 -0.41 32.23 -2.62
CA PRO A 32 0.78 31.89 -3.38
C PRO A 32 1.25 32.99 -4.36
N ASN A 33 0.53 34.14 -4.45
CA ASN A 33 0.91 35.21 -5.39
C ASN A 33 2.38 35.63 -5.22
N ALA A 34 3.14 35.58 -6.29
CA ALA A 34 4.55 35.91 -6.33
C ALA A 34 5.02 36.12 -7.77
N CYS A 35 6.13 36.84 -7.95
CA CYS A 35 6.84 36.97 -9.22
C CYS A 35 8.32 36.61 -9.02
N PRO A 36 9.14 36.54 -10.08
CA PRO A 36 10.59 36.26 -9.98
C PRO A 36 11.36 37.16 -9.02
N VAL A 37 10.84 38.40 -8.75
CA VAL A 37 11.48 39.35 -7.84
C VAL A 37 11.25 38.97 -6.37
N CYS A 38 10.02 38.58 -6.01
CA CYS A 38 9.62 38.38 -4.61
C CYS A 38 9.19 36.95 -4.25
N GLY A 39 9.19 36.04 -5.19
CA GLY A 39 8.79 34.64 -4.99
C GLY A 39 9.95 33.69 -4.72
N PRO A 40 9.63 32.41 -4.50
CA PRO A 40 10.63 31.36 -4.37
C PRO A 40 11.52 31.25 -5.61
N ARG A 41 12.79 30.93 -5.37
CA ARG A 41 13.80 30.75 -6.43
C ARG A 41 14.23 29.31 -6.53
N VAL A 42 14.53 28.87 -7.76
CA VAL A 42 15.04 27.53 -8.05
C VAL A 42 16.55 27.56 -8.19
N ARG A 43 17.23 26.55 -7.66
CA ARG A 43 18.68 26.34 -7.79
C ARG A 43 18.98 24.90 -8.12
N LEU A 44 20.03 24.68 -8.90
CA LEU A 44 20.59 23.36 -9.17
C LEU A 44 21.93 23.24 -8.42
N LEU A 45 22.00 22.26 -7.54
CA LEU A 45 23.13 22.07 -6.64
C LEU A 45 23.75 20.68 -6.85
N ARG A 46 25.07 20.56 -6.64
CA ARG A 46 25.77 19.28 -6.55
C ARG A 46 26.51 19.21 -5.22
N VAL A 47 26.47 18.06 -4.58
CA VAL A 47 27.21 17.79 -3.35
C VAL A 47 28.42 16.92 -3.73
N HIS A 48 29.64 17.44 -3.49
CA HIS A 48 30.86 16.67 -3.64
C HIS A 48 31.20 16.01 -2.31
N GLY A 49 31.22 14.66 -2.28
CA GLY A 49 31.55 13.90 -1.09
C GLY A 49 33.03 14.03 -0.71
N GLY A 50 33.33 14.12 0.56
CA GLY A 50 34.59 13.68 1.12
C GLY A 50 34.68 12.14 1.01
N GLU A 51 35.90 11.63 0.91
CA GLU A 51 36.32 10.26 0.59
C GLU A 51 35.45 9.12 1.17
N GLU A 52 35.34 8.03 0.39
CA GLU A 52 34.75 6.75 0.77
C GLU A 52 35.33 6.24 2.12
N GLY A 53 34.51 6.13 3.14
CA GLY A 53 34.88 5.44 4.38
C GLY A 53 34.55 6.19 5.67
N GLY A 54 33.30 6.25 6.07
CA GLY A 54 32.91 6.77 7.38
C GLY A 54 31.47 6.43 7.72
N GLU A 55 31.29 5.85 8.89
CA GLU A 55 30.02 5.42 9.48
C GLU A 55 28.88 6.44 9.32
N ARG A 56 27.67 5.93 9.15
CA ARG A 56 26.40 6.65 9.08
C ARG A 56 26.23 7.55 10.32
N ALA A 57 26.61 8.82 10.21
CA ALA A 57 26.28 9.82 11.21
C ALA A 57 25.03 10.58 10.76
N GLY A 58 23.98 10.51 11.53
CA GLY A 58 22.77 11.29 11.33
C GLY A 58 23.03 12.79 11.48
N GLY A 59 22.49 13.58 10.55
CA GLY A 59 22.36 15.01 10.68
C GLY A 59 23.40 15.85 9.94
N ALA A 60 22.88 16.85 9.19
CA ALA A 60 23.57 17.86 8.40
C ALA A 60 24.55 17.31 7.34
N LEU A 61 24.54 17.80 6.12
CA LEU A 61 25.48 17.45 5.04
C LEU A 61 26.92 17.38 5.58
N ALA A 62 27.27 16.24 6.18
CA ALA A 62 28.50 16.05 6.91
C ALA A 62 29.70 16.16 5.96
N GLY A 63 30.33 17.33 5.90
CA GLY A 63 31.64 17.56 5.28
C GLY A 63 31.67 17.65 3.74
N GLY A 64 30.57 17.51 3.02
CA GLY A 64 30.55 17.66 1.57
C GLY A 64 30.46 19.14 1.12
N ALA A 65 31.33 19.55 0.18
CA ALA A 65 31.23 20.87 -0.43
C ALA A 65 29.99 20.93 -1.36
N VAL A 66 29.07 21.86 -1.09
CA VAL A 66 27.92 22.14 -1.95
C VAL A 66 28.36 23.11 -3.03
N VAL A 67 28.23 22.72 -4.30
CA VAL A 67 28.52 23.57 -5.46
C VAL A 67 27.21 23.89 -6.18
N GLU A 68 26.94 25.16 -6.38
CA GLU A 68 25.83 25.62 -7.20
C GLU A 68 26.21 25.52 -8.68
N LEU A 69 25.47 24.69 -9.42
CA LEU A 69 25.67 24.52 -10.86
C LEU A 69 24.92 25.57 -11.68
N ALA A 70 23.75 25.99 -11.20
CA ALA A 70 22.96 27.07 -11.80
C ALA A 70 21.99 27.64 -10.76
N ALA A 71 21.77 28.95 -10.81
CA ALA A 71 20.75 29.66 -10.03
C ALA A 71 19.80 30.41 -10.98
N GLY A 72 18.50 30.37 -10.64
CA GLY A 72 17.51 31.21 -11.30
C GLY A 72 17.53 32.61 -10.72
N ASP A 73 17.63 33.62 -11.57
CA ASP A 73 17.55 35.02 -11.19
C ASP A 73 16.33 35.72 -11.82
N GLU A 74 16.29 37.05 -11.75
CA GLU A 74 15.18 37.83 -12.32
C GLU A 74 15.18 37.84 -13.85
N VAL A 75 16.34 37.63 -14.48
CA VAL A 75 16.53 37.65 -15.93
C VAL A 75 16.24 36.28 -16.55
N ASP A 76 16.72 35.22 -15.91
CA ASP A 76 16.55 33.84 -16.37
C ASP A 76 16.19 32.88 -15.23
N PRO A 77 14.96 32.94 -14.72
CA PRO A 77 14.54 32.09 -13.62
C PRO A 77 14.48 30.58 -13.97
N ALA A 78 14.53 30.23 -15.25
CA ALA A 78 14.48 28.86 -15.75
C ALA A 78 15.85 28.22 -16.02
N ALA A 79 16.95 28.95 -15.86
CA ALA A 79 18.31 28.43 -16.11
C ALA A 79 18.59 27.10 -15.33
N PRO A 80 18.28 26.97 -14.02
CA PRO A 80 18.50 25.73 -13.29
C PRO A 80 17.68 24.56 -13.84
N ILE A 81 16.47 24.83 -14.32
CA ILE A 81 15.57 23.81 -14.88
C ILE A 81 16.13 23.26 -16.18
N ARG A 82 16.66 24.13 -17.08
CA ARG A 82 17.30 23.69 -18.31
C ARG A 82 18.58 22.89 -18.04
N ALA A 83 19.39 23.35 -17.08
CA ALA A 83 20.59 22.62 -16.67
C ALA A 83 20.23 21.25 -16.07
N ALA A 84 19.20 21.16 -15.23
CA ALA A 84 18.70 19.90 -14.69
C ALA A 84 18.22 18.94 -15.80
N ALA A 85 17.48 19.45 -16.78
CA ALA A 85 17.04 18.67 -17.93
C ALA A 85 18.22 18.09 -18.74
N GLU A 86 19.30 18.83 -18.85
CA GLU A 86 20.52 18.37 -19.52
C GLU A 86 21.22 17.25 -18.74
N LEU A 87 21.28 17.35 -17.40
CA LEU A 87 21.82 16.28 -16.55
C LEU A 87 20.99 15.00 -16.67
N LEU A 88 19.64 15.10 -16.65
CA LEU A 88 18.74 13.96 -16.86
C LEU A 88 18.98 13.29 -18.21
N ARG A 89 19.16 14.08 -19.31
CA ARG A 89 19.48 13.50 -20.64
C ARG A 89 20.82 12.78 -20.69
N ARG A 90 21.76 13.11 -19.81
CA ARG A 90 23.05 12.41 -19.66
C ARG A 90 22.95 11.18 -18.77
N GLY A 91 21.73 10.83 -18.32
CA GLY A 91 21.47 9.68 -17.47
C GLY A 91 21.75 9.95 -15.97
N GLU A 92 21.99 11.19 -15.53
CA GLU A 92 22.17 11.50 -14.10
C GLU A 92 20.86 11.35 -13.33
N ILE A 93 20.96 11.05 -12.03
CA ILE A 93 19.84 10.93 -11.10
C ILE A 93 19.72 12.23 -10.31
N LEU A 94 18.56 12.86 -10.34
CA LEU A 94 18.31 14.11 -9.63
C LEU A 94 17.35 13.93 -8.47
N ALA A 95 17.64 14.60 -7.34
CA ALA A 95 16.68 14.84 -6.28
C ALA A 95 15.96 16.16 -6.55
N ILE A 96 14.64 16.12 -6.77
CA ILE A 96 13.81 17.27 -7.13
C ILE A 96 12.88 17.60 -5.98
N LYS A 97 12.97 18.81 -5.42
CA LYS A 97 12.07 19.26 -4.35
C LYS A 97 10.67 19.53 -4.89
N GLY A 98 9.69 18.73 -4.45
CA GLY A 98 8.28 18.81 -4.86
C GLY A 98 7.39 19.54 -3.86
N LEU A 99 6.11 19.14 -3.77
CA LEU A 99 5.13 19.71 -2.84
C LEU A 99 5.19 19.05 -1.45
N GLY A 100 5.23 17.72 -1.37
CA GLY A 100 5.20 16.95 -0.13
C GLY A 100 6.56 16.41 0.30
N GLY A 101 7.57 16.53 -0.55
CA GLY A 101 8.91 16.01 -0.33
C GLY A 101 9.74 16.06 -1.60
N PHE A 102 10.90 15.42 -1.56
CA PHE A 102 11.75 15.25 -2.72
C PHE A 102 11.33 14.05 -3.56
N HIS A 103 11.45 14.17 -4.88
CA HIS A 103 11.44 13.04 -5.81
C HIS A 103 12.86 12.71 -6.27
N LEU A 104 13.13 11.42 -6.47
CA LEU A 104 14.29 10.97 -7.22
C LEU A 104 13.84 10.74 -8.67
N ALA A 105 14.49 11.45 -9.59
CA ALA A 105 14.17 11.43 -11.00
C ALA A 105 15.36 10.95 -11.84
N CYS A 106 15.09 10.17 -12.88
CA CYS A 106 16.02 9.87 -13.96
C CYS A 106 15.26 9.68 -15.28
N ASP A 107 15.98 9.63 -16.39
CA ASP A 107 15.41 9.33 -17.69
C ASP A 107 14.79 7.92 -17.69
N ALA A 108 13.47 7.83 -17.92
CA ALA A 108 12.75 6.55 -17.94
C ALA A 108 13.03 5.72 -19.20
N THR A 109 13.71 6.31 -20.19
CA THR A 109 14.10 5.64 -21.45
C THR A 109 15.53 5.10 -21.40
N ASP A 110 16.28 5.40 -20.33
CA ASP A 110 17.64 4.92 -20.08
C ASP A 110 17.63 3.81 -19.01
N GLY A 111 17.60 2.56 -19.44
CA GLY A 111 17.60 1.39 -18.56
C GLY A 111 18.80 1.34 -17.61
N GLU A 112 19.97 1.88 -17.99
CA GLU A 112 21.13 1.93 -17.09
C GLU A 112 20.94 2.95 -15.98
N ALA A 113 20.36 4.11 -16.26
CA ALA A 113 20.00 5.10 -15.25
C ALA A 113 18.94 4.53 -14.27
N VAL A 114 17.94 3.82 -14.81
CA VAL A 114 16.89 3.16 -14.01
C VAL A 114 17.49 2.09 -13.09
N ARG A 115 18.31 1.16 -13.63
CA ARG A 115 19.00 0.14 -12.83
C ARG A 115 19.90 0.75 -11.76
N ARG A 116 20.63 1.82 -12.10
CA ARG A 116 21.49 2.53 -11.14
C ARG A 116 20.67 3.15 -10.01
N LEU A 117 19.53 3.80 -10.31
CA LEU A 117 18.62 4.33 -9.30
C LEU A 117 18.11 3.22 -8.38
N LYS A 118 17.63 2.11 -8.93
CA LYS A 118 17.13 0.97 -8.15
C LYS A 118 18.21 0.38 -7.21
N ARG A 119 19.44 0.18 -7.72
CA ARG A 119 20.57 -0.31 -6.91
C ARG A 119 20.91 0.65 -5.78
N ARG A 120 21.06 1.96 -6.08
CA ARG A 120 21.40 2.98 -5.07
C ARG A 120 20.31 3.13 -4.01
N LYS A 121 19.04 2.93 -4.39
CA LYS A 121 17.88 2.97 -3.47
C LYS A 121 17.69 1.66 -2.69
N GLY A 122 18.43 0.59 -2.99
CA GLY A 122 18.28 -0.72 -2.34
C GLY A 122 16.99 -1.45 -2.69
N ARG A 123 16.37 -1.13 -3.86
CA ARG A 123 15.07 -1.69 -4.28
C ARG A 123 15.13 -2.25 -5.72
N PRO A 124 15.90 -3.33 -5.97
CA PRO A 124 16.21 -3.80 -7.33
C PRO A 124 14.97 -4.23 -8.11
N HIS A 125 13.96 -4.79 -7.47
CA HIS A 125 12.79 -5.36 -8.16
C HIS A 125 11.52 -4.49 -8.05
N LYS A 126 11.47 -3.51 -7.13
CA LYS A 126 10.25 -2.71 -6.94
C LYS A 126 9.99 -1.83 -8.17
N PRO A 127 8.76 -1.85 -8.75
CA PRO A 127 8.40 -0.96 -9.85
C PRO A 127 8.53 0.50 -9.46
N LEU A 128 8.85 1.35 -10.44
CA LEU A 128 8.97 2.79 -10.27
C LEU A 128 7.83 3.50 -11.03
N ALA A 129 7.34 4.60 -10.48
CA ALA A 129 6.37 5.44 -11.17
C ALA A 129 7.06 6.31 -12.22
N VAL A 130 6.36 6.56 -13.33
CA VAL A 130 6.80 7.44 -14.42
C VAL A 130 5.87 8.61 -14.54
N MET A 131 6.45 9.81 -14.65
CA MET A 131 5.72 11.00 -15.01
C MET A 131 5.91 11.25 -16.51
N LEU A 132 4.80 11.55 -17.22
CA LEU A 132 4.78 11.81 -18.66
C LEU A 132 4.21 13.21 -18.91
N SER A 133 4.53 13.83 -20.05
CA SER A 133 4.16 15.23 -20.32
C SER A 133 2.65 15.47 -20.37
N ASP A 134 1.91 14.53 -20.94
CA ASP A 134 0.48 14.62 -21.19
C ASP A 134 -0.14 13.26 -21.50
N LEU A 135 -1.48 13.22 -21.67
CA LEU A 135 -2.22 12.00 -22.01
C LEU A 135 -1.85 11.42 -23.38
N ASP A 136 -1.47 12.25 -24.34
CA ASP A 136 -1.13 11.76 -25.69
C ASP A 136 0.18 11.00 -25.69
N GLU A 137 1.18 11.48 -24.92
CA GLU A 137 2.40 10.74 -24.67
C GLU A 137 2.09 9.43 -23.92
N LEU A 138 1.28 9.49 -22.89
CA LEU A 138 0.92 8.33 -22.06
C LEU A 138 0.19 7.23 -22.85
N ARG A 139 -0.73 7.61 -23.75
CA ARG A 139 -1.44 6.68 -24.64
C ARG A 139 -0.55 5.97 -25.65
N ARG A 140 0.66 6.45 -25.91
CA ARG A 140 1.64 5.69 -26.71
C ARG A 140 2.16 4.45 -25.98
N HIS A 141 2.24 4.50 -24.65
CA HIS A 141 2.81 3.44 -23.82
C HIS A 141 1.77 2.56 -23.14
N CYS A 142 0.61 3.10 -22.79
CA CYS A 142 -0.43 2.42 -22.03
C CYS A 142 -1.79 2.43 -22.72
N LEU A 143 -2.61 1.44 -22.38
CA LEU A 143 -4.04 1.48 -22.64
C LEU A 143 -4.66 2.42 -21.60
N VAL A 144 -5.43 3.40 -22.04
CA VAL A 144 -6.06 4.41 -21.17
C VAL A 144 -7.50 4.59 -21.59
N ASP A 145 -8.42 4.22 -20.71
CA ASP A 145 -9.85 4.48 -20.90
C ASP A 145 -10.25 5.90 -20.43
N GLU A 146 -11.52 6.25 -20.60
CA GLU A 146 -12.02 7.60 -20.23
C GLU A 146 -11.98 7.85 -18.72
N ALA A 147 -12.24 6.85 -17.89
CA ALA A 147 -12.23 6.98 -16.43
C ALA A 147 -10.77 7.11 -15.90
N GLU A 148 -9.84 6.36 -16.49
CA GLU A 148 -8.40 6.47 -16.20
C GLU A 148 -7.86 7.84 -16.64
N ALA A 149 -8.26 8.34 -17.82
CA ALA A 149 -7.88 9.67 -18.29
C ALA A 149 -8.42 10.77 -17.36
N ALA A 150 -9.69 10.70 -16.98
CA ALA A 150 -10.31 11.64 -16.05
C ALA A 150 -9.61 11.63 -14.67
N LEU A 151 -9.20 10.46 -14.20
CA LEU A 151 -8.47 10.32 -12.93
C LEU A 151 -7.06 10.93 -13.01
N LEU A 152 -6.33 10.73 -14.11
CA LEU A 152 -5.00 11.32 -14.33
C LEU A 152 -5.03 12.84 -14.39
N GLU A 153 -6.09 13.42 -14.99
CA GLU A 153 -6.30 14.87 -15.12
C GLU A 153 -7.04 15.49 -13.93
N SER A 154 -7.46 14.66 -12.94
CA SER A 154 -8.14 15.16 -11.74
C SER A 154 -7.22 16.10 -10.93
N PRO A 155 -7.78 17.00 -10.10
CA PRO A 155 -6.97 17.89 -9.24
C PRO A 155 -6.00 17.15 -8.31
N GLU A 156 -6.30 15.91 -7.99
CA GLU A 156 -5.49 15.04 -7.13
C GLU A 156 -4.22 14.57 -7.83
N HIS A 157 -4.22 14.43 -9.17
CA HIS A 157 -3.10 13.93 -9.97
C HIS A 157 -2.40 12.71 -9.37
N PRO A 158 -3.09 11.60 -9.08
CA PRO A 158 -2.47 10.43 -8.48
C PRO A 158 -1.55 9.70 -9.46
N ILE A 159 -0.73 8.79 -8.93
CA ILE A 159 -0.13 7.73 -9.73
C ILE A 159 -1.26 6.75 -10.07
N VAL A 160 -1.54 6.52 -11.36
CA VAL A 160 -2.55 5.57 -11.83
C VAL A 160 -1.86 4.34 -12.40
N LEU A 161 -2.29 3.14 -11.95
CA LEU A 161 -1.81 1.87 -12.48
C LEU A 161 -2.49 1.56 -13.81
N LEU A 162 -1.78 1.74 -14.91
CA LEU A 162 -2.28 1.59 -16.28
C LEU A 162 -1.68 0.36 -16.95
N ARG A 163 -2.50 -0.35 -17.72
CA ARG A 163 -2.03 -1.50 -18.46
C ARG A 163 -1.11 -1.11 -19.61
N TRP A 164 0.06 -1.77 -19.69
CA TRP A 164 0.97 -1.62 -20.83
C TRP A 164 0.26 -1.96 -22.16
N ARG A 165 0.62 -1.26 -23.23
CA ARG A 165 0.27 -1.72 -24.57
C ARG A 165 1.11 -2.94 -24.89
N GLU A 166 0.45 -4.03 -25.30
CA GLU A 166 1.13 -5.19 -25.87
C GLU A 166 1.61 -4.85 -27.28
N VAL A 167 2.89 -5.07 -27.55
CA VAL A 167 3.43 -5.07 -28.90
C VAL A 167 3.55 -6.53 -29.33
N ASP A 168 2.83 -6.88 -30.41
CA ASP A 168 2.88 -8.18 -31.11
C ASP A 168 2.68 -9.47 -30.28
N GLY A 169 1.50 -9.64 -29.64
CA GLY A 169 0.95 -10.98 -29.31
C GLY A 169 1.78 -11.90 -28.41
N ARG A 170 2.89 -11.43 -27.83
CA ARG A 170 3.68 -12.15 -26.82
C ARG A 170 3.29 -11.60 -25.45
N GLY A 171 2.59 -12.42 -24.69
CA GLY A 171 2.18 -12.08 -23.33
C GLY A 171 3.34 -11.59 -22.48
N VAL A 172 3.09 -10.44 -21.82
CA VAL A 172 3.92 -9.86 -20.76
C VAL A 172 5.41 -9.75 -21.08
N MET A 173 5.81 -8.69 -21.71
CA MET A 173 7.13 -8.03 -21.59
C MET A 173 7.04 -6.69 -22.31
N GLY A 174 7.65 -5.67 -21.75
CA GLY A 174 7.65 -4.31 -22.25
C GLY A 174 7.95 -4.11 -23.74
N PRO A 175 7.94 -2.88 -24.24
CA PRO A 175 7.81 -2.53 -25.64
C PRO A 175 8.91 -3.16 -26.51
N GLU A 176 8.56 -3.98 -27.49
CA GLU A 176 9.40 -4.16 -28.65
C GLU A 176 9.27 -2.93 -29.56
N LEU A 177 10.41 -2.41 -29.97
CA LEU A 177 10.64 -1.20 -30.73
C LEU A 177 9.70 -1.06 -31.94
N GLY A 178 8.73 -0.17 -31.83
CA GLY A 178 7.93 0.30 -32.97
C GLY A 178 8.62 1.44 -33.68
N ALA A 179 8.75 1.37 -34.98
CA ALA A 179 9.38 2.37 -35.85
C ALA A 179 8.62 3.71 -35.83
N GLY A 180 8.93 4.55 -34.86
CA GLY A 180 8.35 5.89 -34.76
C GLY A 180 8.99 6.73 -33.66
N GLY A 181 10.22 7.16 -33.83
CA GLY A 181 10.87 8.39 -33.32
C GLY A 181 10.66 8.93 -31.91
N ALA A 182 9.80 8.34 -31.08
CA ALA A 182 9.60 8.72 -29.68
C ALA A 182 10.43 7.81 -28.75
N ALA A 183 11.04 8.38 -27.73
CA ALA A 183 11.80 7.63 -26.73
C ALA A 183 10.86 6.69 -25.95
N GLU A 184 11.09 5.39 -26.02
CA GLU A 184 10.28 4.37 -25.35
C GLU A 184 10.71 4.19 -23.89
N ILE A 185 9.74 3.98 -22.99
CA ILE A 185 10.03 3.70 -21.58
C ILE A 185 10.72 2.33 -21.49
N ASP A 186 11.87 2.29 -20.81
CA ASP A 186 12.64 1.06 -20.63
C ASP A 186 11.89 0.07 -19.69
N PRO A 187 11.80 -1.23 -20.05
CA PRO A 187 11.15 -2.25 -19.23
C PRO A 187 11.68 -2.37 -17.80
N GLU A 188 12.93 -1.96 -17.55
CA GLU A 188 13.51 -1.93 -16.21
C GLU A 188 12.71 -1.08 -15.21
N VAL A 189 11.86 -0.15 -15.68
CA VAL A 189 10.99 0.66 -14.81
C VAL A 189 10.02 -0.23 -14.04
N ALA A 190 9.45 -1.27 -14.67
CA ALA A 190 8.41 -2.11 -14.10
C ALA A 190 8.58 -3.58 -14.48
N VAL A 191 9.74 -4.17 -14.13
CA VAL A 191 10.08 -5.56 -14.44
C VAL A 191 9.02 -6.52 -13.89
N GLY A 192 8.55 -7.44 -14.73
CA GLY A 192 7.55 -8.44 -14.36
C GLY A 192 6.15 -7.90 -14.10
N GLN A 193 5.88 -6.63 -14.45
CA GLN A 193 4.58 -6.00 -14.23
C GLN A 193 3.81 -5.81 -15.54
N SER A 194 2.52 -6.14 -15.52
CA SER A 194 1.58 -5.85 -16.62
C SER A 194 1.04 -4.41 -16.57
N TYR A 195 1.35 -3.67 -15.51
CA TYR A 195 0.91 -2.30 -15.28
C TYR A 195 2.09 -1.37 -15.05
N LEU A 196 1.97 -0.15 -15.57
CA LEU A 196 2.85 0.98 -15.29
C LEU A 196 2.16 1.92 -14.30
N GLY A 197 2.84 2.30 -13.22
CA GLY A 197 2.43 3.44 -12.42
C GLY A 197 2.75 4.74 -13.14
N ALA A 198 1.76 5.43 -13.65
CA ALA A 198 1.92 6.65 -14.44
C ALA A 198 1.23 7.85 -13.80
N MET A 199 1.80 9.05 -13.94
CA MET A 199 1.21 10.30 -13.48
C MET A 199 1.53 11.45 -14.43
N LEU A 200 0.73 12.52 -14.35
CA LEU A 200 0.96 13.77 -15.08
C LEU A 200 1.62 14.83 -14.19
N PRO A 201 2.30 15.85 -14.79
CA PRO A 201 2.91 16.95 -14.06
C PRO A 201 1.87 17.77 -13.29
N TYR A 202 2.04 17.92 -11.98
CA TYR A 202 1.10 18.61 -11.10
C TYR A 202 1.65 19.88 -10.45
N THR A 203 2.89 20.28 -10.80
CA THR A 203 3.47 21.53 -10.35
C THR A 203 4.01 22.33 -11.54
N PRO A 204 4.11 23.68 -11.43
CA PRO A 204 4.77 24.49 -12.44
C PRO A 204 6.22 24.05 -12.71
N LEU A 205 6.94 23.62 -11.67
CA LEU A 205 8.31 23.10 -11.81
C LEU A 205 8.35 21.84 -12.67
N HIS A 206 7.41 20.90 -12.46
CA HIS A 206 7.31 19.70 -13.29
C HIS A 206 7.03 20.07 -14.76
N LEU A 207 6.04 20.92 -15.01
CA LEU A 207 5.70 21.36 -16.38
C LEU A 207 6.88 22.00 -17.11
N LEU A 208 7.64 22.86 -16.43
CA LEU A 208 8.82 23.49 -17.00
C LEU A 208 9.95 22.48 -17.24
N LEU A 209 10.15 21.54 -16.31
CA LEU A 209 11.16 20.50 -16.45
C LEU A 209 10.83 19.57 -17.63
N PHE A 210 9.58 19.13 -17.77
CA PHE A 210 9.15 18.27 -18.88
C PHE A 210 9.29 18.97 -20.23
N ARG A 211 8.94 20.25 -20.33
CA ARG A 211 9.18 21.05 -21.55
C ARG A 211 10.66 21.14 -21.91
N ALA A 212 11.53 21.19 -20.90
CA ALA A 212 12.97 21.23 -21.11
C ALA A 212 13.58 19.86 -21.38
N ALA A 213 13.13 18.80 -20.70
CA ALA A 213 13.66 17.43 -20.82
C ALA A 213 13.20 16.73 -22.11
N GLY A 214 11.92 16.89 -22.49
CA GLY A 214 11.33 16.34 -23.72
C GLY A 214 11.23 14.82 -23.75
N ARG A 215 11.10 14.19 -22.58
CA ARG A 215 11.04 12.73 -22.42
C ARG A 215 10.38 12.29 -21.12
N PRO A 216 9.86 11.04 -21.03
CA PRO A 216 9.35 10.48 -19.79
C PRO A 216 10.43 10.40 -18.70
N LEU A 217 10.05 10.68 -17.47
CA LEU A 217 10.96 10.63 -16.32
C LEU A 217 10.44 9.66 -15.26
N VAL A 218 11.29 8.80 -14.74
CA VAL A 218 11.04 8.17 -13.45
C VAL A 218 10.87 9.26 -12.41
N MET A 219 9.82 9.17 -11.59
CA MET A 219 9.58 10.08 -10.47
C MET A 219 9.16 9.22 -9.26
N THR A 220 10.10 8.90 -8.40
CA THR A 220 9.85 8.10 -7.18
C THR A 220 10.14 8.91 -5.92
N SER A 221 9.56 8.54 -4.78
CA SER A 221 9.78 9.22 -3.50
C SER A 221 11.28 9.35 -3.16
N GLY A 222 11.70 10.52 -2.71
CA GLY A 222 13.07 10.80 -2.25
C GLY A 222 13.25 10.36 -0.82
N ASN A 223 13.50 9.06 -0.60
CA ASN A 223 13.74 8.45 0.71
C ASN A 223 14.68 7.24 0.57
N LEU A 224 15.32 6.86 1.65
CA LEU A 224 15.86 5.50 1.81
C LEU A 224 14.71 4.49 1.95
N ALA A 225 15.01 3.20 1.84
CA ALA A 225 14.00 2.16 2.08
C ALA A 225 13.41 2.32 3.50
N GLU A 226 12.08 2.25 3.60
CA GLU A 226 11.33 2.25 4.87
C GLU A 226 11.42 3.55 5.71
N GLU A 227 12.06 4.61 5.20
CA GLU A 227 12.07 5.93 5.82
C GLU A 227 11.01 6.86 5.18
N PRO A 228 10.56 7.91 5.90
CA PRO A 228 9.68 8.93 5.34
C PRO A 228 10.35 9.72 4.20
N ILE A 229 9.54 10.26 3.29
CA ILE A 229 10.04 11.12 2.22
C ILE A 229 10.78 12.33 2.78
N VAL A 230 11.97 12.63 2.24
CA VAL A 230 12.77 13.80 2.61
C VAL A 230 12.03 15.08 2.22
N LYS A 231 11.87 16.05 3.14
CA LYS A 231 11.15 17.29 2.88
C LYS A 231 12.02 18.55 2.87
N GLY A 232 13.11 18.56 3.63
CA GLY A 232 13.96 19.73 3.84
C GLY A 232 15.38 19.54 3.33
N TRP A 233 16.09 20.67 3.12
CA TRP A 233 17.49 20.63 2.72
C TRP A 233 18.37 19.99 3.80
N GLU A 234 18.03 20.16 5.07
CA GLU A 234 18.74 19.57 6.23
C GLU A 234 18.73 18.04 6.18
N GLU A 235 17.62 17.46 5.67
CA GLU A 235 17.46 16.01 5.50
C GLU A 235 18.00 15.51 4.15
N ALA A 236 18.25 16.40 3.18
CA ALA A 236 18.65 16.04 1.82
C ALA A 236 19.99 15.27 1.78
N GLY A 237 20.81 15.40 2.83
CA GLY A 237 22.01 14.58 3.01
C GLY A 237 21.75 13.08 3.00
N ARG A 238 20.55 12.63 3.40
CA ARG A 238 20.14 11.20 3.31
C ARG A 238 20.07 10.68 1.89
N LEU A 239 19.89 11.55 0.89
CA LEU A 239 19.86 11.20 -0.53
C LEU A 239 21.27 11.23 -1.17
N HIS A 240 22.31 11.58 -0.38
CA HIS A 240 23.69 11.51 -0.84
C HIS A 240 24.06 10.05 -1.17
N GLY A 241 24.71 9.85 -2.30
CA GLY A 241 24.96 8.49 -2.83
C GLY A 241 23.84 7.90 -3.70
N ILE A 242 22.61 8.48 -3.64
CA ILE A 242 21.54 8.14 -4.58
C ILE A 242 21.47 9.16 -5.70
N ALA A 243 21.30 10.44 -5.37
CA ALA A 243 21.21 11.54 -6.33
C ALA A 243 22.59 12.08 -6.71
N ASP A 244 22.76 12.41 -7.99
CA ASP A 244 23.96 13.03 -8.53
C ASP A 244 23.90 14.56 -8.41
N ALA A 245 22.67 15.16 -8.43
CA ALA A 245 22.43 16.58 -8.25
C ALA A 245 21.03 16.84 -7.63
N TYR A 246 20.78 18.07 -7.20
CA TYR A 246 19.58 18.49 -6.47
C TYR A 246 18.96 19.72 -7.14
N LEU A 247 17.74 19.60 -7.65
CA LEU A 247 16.92 20.71 -8.11
C LEU A 247 16.02 21.18 -6.97
N VAL A 248 16.34 22.29 -6.34
CA VAL A 248 15.69 22.75 -5.12
C VAL A 248 15.08 24.15 -5.30
N HIS A 249 14.07 24.43 -4.49
CA HIS A 249 13.54 25.77 -4.26
C HIS A 249 13.61 26.12 -2.78
N ASP A 250 13.64 27.40 -2.46
CA ASP A 250 13.80 27.90 -1.09
C ASP A 250 12.49 27.99 -0.30
N ARG A 251 11.34 27.66 -0.89
CA ARG A 251 10.07 27.53 -0.14
C ARG A 251 10.08 26.28 0.72
N GLU A 252 9.71 26.43 2.00
CA GLU A 252 9.57 25.33 2.96
C GLU A 252 8.42 24.38 2.57
N ILE A 253 8.60 23.08 2.81
CA ILE A 253 7.54 22.06 2.78
C ILE A 253 7.02 21.88 4.21
N ALA A 254 5.78 22.27 4.48
CA ALA A 254 5.22 22.25 5.83
C ALA A 254 4.93 20.82 6.32
N ALA A 255 4.37 19.97 5.46
CA ALA A 255 4.01 18.59 5.79
C ALA A 255 4.49 17.62 4.70
N ARG A 256 4.89 16.42 5.12
CA ARG A 256 5.24 15.34 4.19
C ARG A 256 3.98 14.72 3.59
N TYR A 257 4.02 14.50 2.28
CA TYR A 257 2.98 13.76 1.55
C TYR A 257 3.64 12.95 0.44
N ASP A 258 3.44 11.64 0.48
CA ASP A 258 3.71 10.78 -0.67
C ASP A 258 2.66 11.01 -1.78
N ASP A 259 2.95 10.56 -2.99
CA ASP A 259 1.95 10.51 -4.05
C ASP A 259 0.91 9.42 -3.77
N SER A 260 -0.35 9.74 -4.01
CA SER A 260 -1.42 8.74 -3.99
C SER A 260 -1.26 7.75 -5.14
N VAL A 261 -1.66 6.49 -4.90
CA VAL A 261 -1.66 5.44 -5.92
C VAL A 261 -3.08 4.93 -6.09
N ALA A 262 -3.54 4.92 -7.32
CA ALA A 262 -4.91 4.55 -7.68
C ALA A 262 -4.94 3.59 -8.88
N ALA A 263 -6.05 2.90 -9.03
CA ALA A 263 -6.42 2.15 -10.22
C ALA A 263 -7.89 2.43 -10.55
N VAL A 264 -8.30 2.18 -11.78
CA VAL A 264 -9.71 2.14 -12.15
C VAL A 264 -10.10 0.67 -12.32
N GLU A 265 -11.04 0.21 -11.51
CA GLU A 265 -11.57 -1.16 -11.55
C GLU A 265 -13.08 -1.11 -11.73
N ARG A 266 -13.61 -1.80 -12.74
CA ARG A 266 -15.04 -1.80 -13.09
C ARG A 266 -15.62 -0.38 -13.20
N GLY A 267 -14.85 0.55 -13.78
CA GLY A 267 -15.24 1.96 -13.99
C GLY A 267 -15.25 2.81 -12.71
N ARG A 268 -14.71 2.34 -11.58
CA ARG A 268 -14.64 3.06 -10.30
C ARG A 268 -13.19 3.29 -9.89
N THR A 269 -12.89 4.47 -9.35
CA THR A 269 -11.59 4.76 -8.74
C THR A 269 -11.41 3.95 -7.47
N ARG A 270 -10.25 3.34 -7.34
CA ARG A 270 -9.82 2.58 -6.19
C ARG A 270 -8.44 3.02 -5.73
N LEU A 271 -8.33 3.45 -4.49
CA LEU A 271 -7.05 3.86 -3.90
C LEU A 271 -6.31 2.65 -3.31
N LEU A 272 -5.06 2.48 -3.73
CA LEU A 272 -4.12 1.55 -3.11
C LEU A 272 -3.28 2.25 -2.04
N ARG A 273 -3.00 3.55 -2.25
CA ARG A 273 -2.38 4.45 -1.28
C ARG A 273 -3.15 5.77 -1.29
N ARG A 274 -3.63 6.19 -0.13
CA ARG A 274 -4.30 7.48 0.05
C ARG A 274 -3.34 8.48 0.67
N SER A 275 -2.97 9.52 -0.07
CA SER A 275 -2.02 10.54 0.36
C SER A 275 -2.31 11.88 -0.33
N ARG A 276 -1.33 12.48 -1.03
CA ARG A 276 -1.46 13.78 -1.70
C ARG A 276 -2.71 13.83 -2.61
N GLY A 277 -3.45 14.92 -2.48
CA GLY A 277 -4.69 15.17 -3.23
C GLY A 277 -5.94 14.63 -2.53
N TYR A 278 -5.84 13.51 -1.82
CA TYR A 278 -6.97 12.91 -1.09
C TYR A 278 -6.96 13.23 0.40
N ALA A 279 -5.81 13.18 1.06
CA ALA A 279 -5.68 13.65 2.43
C ALA A 279 -5.41 15.17 2.41
N PRO A 280 -6.03 15.95 3.32
CA PRO A 280 -6.78 15.55 4.52
C PRO A 280 -8.32 15.57 4.33
N PHE A 281 -8.84 15.44 3.12
CA PHE A 281 -10.30 15.44 2.93
C PHE A 281 -10.95 14.31 3.74
N PRO A 282 -12.10 14.56 4.42
CA PRO A 282 -12.71 13.57 5.29
C PRO A 282 -13.45 12.47 4.52
N VAL A 283 -13.54 11.30 5.16
CA VAL A 283 -14.51 10.25 4.84
C VAL A 283 -15.79 10.57 5.61
N ALA A 284 -16.95 10.55 4.92
CA ALA A 284 -18.22 10.81 5.55
C ALA A 284 -18.63 9.65 6.49
N LEU A 285 -19.09 10.00 7.68
CA LEU A 285 -19.64 9.05 8.65
C LEU A 285 -21.17 9.03 8.58
N PRO A 286 -21.82 7.87 8.72
CA PRO A 286 -23.29 7.77 8.71
C PRO A 286 -23.99 8.59 9.81
N ARG A 287 -23.28 8.84 10.91
CA ARG A 287 -23.72 9.66 12.04
C ARG A 287 -22.55 10.35 12.73
N ALA A 288 -22.86 11.34 13.58
CA ALA A 288 -21.83 12.00 14.40
C ALA A 288 -21.22 11.00 15.41
N LEU A 289 -19.91 11.01 15.51
CA LEU A 289 -19.15 10.23 16.48
C LEU A 289 -18.43 11.14 17.48
N PRO A 290 -18.10 10.64 18.68
CA PRO A 290 -17.16 11.27 19.59
C PRO A 290 -15.83 11.57 18.90
N GLN A 291 -15.01 12.45 19.47
CA GLN A 291 -13.66 12.69 18.97
C GLN A 291 -12.75 11.49 19.31
N VAL A 292 -12.47 10.68 18.31
CA VAL A 292 -11.62 9.48 18.39
C VAL A 292 -10.31 9.76 17.67
N LEU A 293 -9.19 9.36 18.28
CA LEU A 293 -7.93 9.11 17.60
C LEU A 293 -7.78 7.60 17.39
N ALA A 294 -7.80 7.15 16.14
CA ALA A 294 -7.49 5.79 15.76
C ALA A 294 -6.06 5.71 15.22
N CYS A 295 -5.24 4.86 15.82
CA CYS A 295 -3.80 4.83 15.63
C CYS A 295 -3.33 4.00 14.41
N GLY A 296 -4.24 3.23 13.78
CA GLY A 296 -3.91 2.40 12.62
C GLY A 296 -3.16 1.12 12.96
N ALA A 297 -2.50 0.55 11.97
CA ALA A 297 -1.69 -0.67 12.08
C ALA A 297 -0.19 -0.32 11.98
N GLU A 298 0.69 -1.32 11.80
CA GLU A 298 2.14 -1.13 11.65
C GLU A 298 2.54 -0.80 10.21
N LEU A 299 2.12 -1.67 9.26
CA LEU A 299 2.45 -1.52 7.85
C LEU A 299 1.52 -0.53 7.15
N LYS A 300 2.06 0.24 6.20
CA LYS A 300 1.29 1.27 5.46
C LYS A 300 0.45 2.16 6.39
N ASN A 301 0.98 2.44 7.57
CA ASN A 301 0.27 3.13 8.62
C ASN A 301 -0.42 4.41 8.14
N THR A 302 -1.58 4.64 8.69
CA THR A 302 -2.35 5.88 8.72
C THR A 302 -2.98 6.01 10.10
N PHE A 303 -3.30 7.23 10.51
CA PHE A 303 -4.20 7.46 11.66
C PHE A 303 -5.51 8.10 11.19
N CYS A 304 -6.52 8.05 12.02
CA CYS A 304 -7.80 8.68 11.73
C CYS A 304 -8.30 9.45 12.94
N LEU A 305 -8.77 10.68 12.69
CA LEU A 305 -9.41 11.53 13.69
C LEU A 305 -10.86 11.78 13.31
N THR A 306 -11.78 11.68 14.28
CA THR A 306 -13.20 11.93 14.03
C THR A 306 -13.67 13.26 14.61
N ARG A 307 -14.58 13.92 13.89
CA ARG A 307 -15.32 15.09 14.37
C ARG A 307 -16.68 15.14 13.71
N ASP A 308 -17.72 15.16 14.50
CA ASP A 308 -19.09 15.18 14.00
C ASP A 308 -19.31 14.00 13.03
N THR A 309 -19.73 14.29 11.79
CA THR A 309 -19.92 13.30 10.72
C THR A 309 -18.70 13.14 9.78
N ASN A 310 -17.52 13.50 10.25
CA ASN A 310 -16.30 13.46 9.45
C ASN A 310 -15.23 12.58 10.11
N ALA A 311 -14.64 11.69 9.31
CA ALA A 311 -13.44 10.92 9.65
C ALA A 311 -12.26 11.44 8.81
N PHE A 312 -11.31 12.10 9.45
CA PHE A 312 -10.10 12.63 8.81
C PHE A 312 -9.01 11.57 8.79
N LEU A 313 -9.03 10.75 7.75
CA LEU A 313 -7.96 9.78 7.51
C LEU A 313 -6.71 10.52 7.05
N SER A 314 -5.59 10.26 7.73
CA SER A 314 -4.30 10.88 7.42
C SER A 314 -3.79 10.51 6.02
N GLN A 315 -2.76 11.22 5.57
CA GLN A 315 -1.91 10.73 4.50
C GLN A 315 -1.22 9.43 4.92
N HIS A 316 -0.76 8.68 3.94
CA HIS A 316 0.13 7.55 4.16
C HIS A 316 1.37 7.99 4.97
N ILE A 317 1.59 7.36 6.10
CA ILE A 317 2.74 7.61 6.98
C ILE A 317 3.90 6.69 6.58
N GLY A 318 3.61 5.43 6.30
CA GLY A 318 4.59 4.39 5.98
C GLY A 318 4.60 3.28 7.01
N ASP A 319 5.62 2.42 6.91
CA ASP A 319 5.79 1.29 7.84
C ASP A 319 6.39 1.81 9.15
N LEU A 320 5.65 1.62 10.25
CA LEU A 320 5.98 2.23 11.55
C LEU A 320 6.98 1.36 12.32
N GLU A 321 8.13 1.10 11.70
CA GLU A 321 9.16 0.18 12.21
C GLU A 321 10.45 0.89 12.68
N ASN A 322 10.56 2.21 12.47
CA ASN A 322 11.74 3.00 12.81
C ASN A 322 11.38 4.34 13.48
N LEU A 323 12.37 4.98 14.07
CA LEU A 323 12.19 6.24 14.80
C LEU A 323 11.75 7.38 13.88
N GLU A 324 12.30 7.48 12.70
CA GLU A 324 12.00 8.55 11.73
C GLU A 324 10.54 8.52 11.30
N THR A 325 9.98 7.32 11.10
CA THR A 325 8.56 7.15 10.77
C THR A 325 7.68 7.44 11.98
N LEU A 326 8.10 7.06 13.20
CA LEU A 326 7.38 7.37 14.43
C LEU A 326 7.34 8.89 14.68
N GLU A 327 8.44 9.60 14.53
CA GLU A 327 8.48 11.07 14.64
C GLU A 327 7.59 11.75 13.59
N HIS A 328 7.56 11.21 12.35
CA HIS A 328 6.66 11.69 11.31
C HIS A 328 5.19 11.44 11.69
N TYR A 329 4.87 10.29 12.23
CA TYR A 329 3.54 9.91 12.71
C TYR A 329 3.05 10.88 13.80
N GLU A 330 3.81 11.06 14.87
CA GLU A 330 3.46 11.94 16.00
C GLU A 330 3.31 13.41 15.57
N THR A 331 4.23 13.90 14.74
CA THR A 331 4.18 15.26 14.18
C THR A 331 2.93 15.45 13.31
N SER A 332 2.53 14.41 12.55
CA SER A 332 1.34 14.45 11.71
C SER A 332 0.05 14.44 12.53
N ILE A 333 -0.05 13.65 13.60
CA ILE A 333 -1.18 13.68 14.54
C ILE A 333 -1.35 15.10 15.12
N ALA A 334 -0.27 15.65 15.69
CA ALA A 334 -0.31 16.99 16.26
C ALA A 334 -0.67 18.09 15.23
N LEU A 335 -0.27 17.91 13.96
CA LEU A 335 -0.67 18.80 12.88
C LEU A 335 -2.19 18.74 12.62
N TYR A 336 -2.77 17.52 12.55
CA TYR A 336 -4.20 17.34 12.28
C TYR A 336 -5.06 17.82 13.46
N GLU A 337 -4.66 17.53 14.71
CA GLU A 337 -5.34 18.05 15.90
C GLU A 337 -5.42 19.58 15.86
N ARG A 338 -4.31 20.25 15.59
CA ARG A 338 -4.27 21.71 15.44
C ARG A 338 -5.08 22.22 14.24
N LEU A 339 -4.96 21.57 13.08
CA LEU A 339 -5.60 21.98 11.82
C LEU A 339 -7.12 21.92 11.93
N PHE A 340 -7.63 20.83 12.51
CA PHE A 340 -9.07 20.58 12.64
C PHE A 340 -9.61 20.94 14.03
N ARG A 341 -8.78 21.47 14.95
CA ARG A 341 -9.15 21.84 16.32
C ARG A 341 -9.79 20.66 17.05
N LEU A 342 -9.06 19.55 17.13
CA LEU A 342 -9.48 18.29 17.72
C LEU A 342 -8.77 18.05 19.04
N GLU A 343 -9.51 17.53 20.00
CA GLU A 343 -9.04 17.07 21.31
C GLU A 343 -9.65 15.68 21.55
N PRO A 344 -9.03 14.61 21.01
CA PRO A 344 -9.59 13.27 21.12
C PRO A 344 -9.80 12.83 22.56
N GLU A 345 -10.98 12.31 22.86
CA GLU A 345 -11.35 11.76 24.17
C GLU A 345 -11.26 10.24 24.22
N VAL A 346 -11.26 9.59 23.05
CA VAL A 346 -11.16 8.14 22.87
C VAL A 346 -9.97 7.82 21.99
N VAL A 347 -9.20 6.80 22.35
CA VAL A 347 -8.10 6.27 21.53
C VAL A 347 -8.42 4.84 21.11
N ALA A 348 -8.36 4.57 19.79
CA ALA A 348 -8.51 3.22 19.24
C ALA A 348 -7.15 2.71 18.71
N TYR A 349 -6.87 1.43 18.92
CA TYR A 349 -5.59 0.82 18.55
C TYR A 349 -5.75 -0.66 18.16
N ASP A 350 -4.73 -1.20 17.45
CA ASP A 350 -4.70 -2.60 17.03
C ASP A 350 -4.41 -3.55 18.20
N LEU A 351 -4.92 -4.77 18.15
CA LEU A 351 -4.67 -5.80 19.17
C LEU A 351 -3.20 -6.25 19.25
N HIS A 352 -2.40 -6.02 18.20
CA HIS A 352 -1.01 -6.48 18.18
C HIS A 352 -0.16 -5.71 19.21
N PRO A 353 0.37 -6.39 20.26
CA PRO A 353 0.98 -5.70 21.40
C PRO A 353 2.31 -5.01 21.07
N GLU A 354 3.01 -5.49 20.04
CA GLU A 354 4.34 -4.99 19.68
C GLU A 354 4.32 -3.87 18.64
N TYR A 355 3.19 -3.56 18.01
CA TYR A 355 3.11 -2.45 17.06
C TYR A 355 3.46 -1.12 17.72
N LEU A 356 4.29 -0.30 17.07
CA LEU A 356 4.62 1.03 17.58
C LEU A 356 3.38 1.91 17.69
N ALA A 357 2.41 1.78 16.76
CA ALA A 357 1.11 2.45 16.84
C ALA A 357 0.35 2.08 18.13
N THR A 358 0.35 0.80 18.52
CA THR A 358 -0.27 0.31 19.76
C THR A 358 0.46 0.87 20.99
N LYS A 359 1.79 0.82 21.00
CA LYS A 359 2.60 1.36 22.10
C LYS A 359 2.39 2.87 22.27
N HIS A 360 2.33 3.61 21.15
CA HIS A 360 1.98 5.03 21.15
C HIS A 360 0.60 5.26 21.76
N ALA A 361 -0.43 4.57 21.29
CA ALA A 361 -1.81 4.66 21.81
C ALA A 361 -1.88 4.43 23.33
N LEU A 362 -1.17 3.42 23.82
CA LEU A 362 -1.15 3.07 25.24
C LEU A 362 -0.40 4.12 26.10
N SER A 363 0.53 4.88 25.52
CA SER A 363 1.27 5.95 26.20
C SER A 363 0.49 7.26 26.34
N LEU A 364 -0.57 7.45 25.55
CA LEU A 364 -1.38 8.68 25.55
C LEU A 364 -2.16 8.86 26.86
N PRO A 365 -2.50 10.10 27.25
CA PRO A 365 -3.15 10.40 28.54
C PRO A 365 -4.63 10.05 28.61
N GLN A 366 -5.31 9.78 27.48
CA GLN A 366 -6.74 9.51 27.45
C GLN A 366 -7.09 8.26 28.28
N GLU A 367 -8.16 8.35 29.10
CA GLU A 367 -8.61 7.26 29.94
C GLU A 367 -9.34 6.16 29.12
N THR A 368 -10.08 6.55 28.09
CA THR A 368 -10.79 5.61 27.23
C THR A 368 -9.91 5.15 26.07
N LYS A 369 -9.43 3.92 26.17
CA LYS A 369 -8.61 3.26 25.14
C LYS A 369 -9.29 1.96 24.72
N LEU A 370 -9.60 1.81 23.43
CA LEU A 370 -10.35 0.69 22.89
C LEU A 370 -9.50 -0.12 21.91
N PRO A 371 -9.15 -1.37 22.26
CA PRO A 371 -8.53 -2.28 21.34
C PRO A 371 -9.52 -2.69 20.25
N THR A 372 -9.03 -2.81 19.01
CA THR A 372 -9.86 -3.20 17.86
C THR A 372 -9.18 -4.36 17.13
N GLN A 373 -9.95 -5.42 16.87
CA GLN A 373 -9.43 -6.55 16.11
C GLN A 373 -9.17 -6.12 14.66
N HIS A 374 -7.99 -6.44 14.15
CA HIS A 374 -7.44 -5.99 12.87
C HIS A 374 -8.40 -6.23 11.69
N HIS A 375 -8.84 -7.47 11.49
CA HIS A 375 -9.70 -7.85 10.37
C HIS A 375 -11.13 -7.33 10.51
N HIS A 376 -11.63 -7.15 11.73
CA HIS A 376 -12.89 -6.47 11.98
C HIS A 376 -12.79 -4.98 11.58
N ALA A 377 -11.66 -4.32 11.89
CA ALA A 377 -11.43 -2.95 11.46
C ALA A 377 -11.39 -2.82 9.93
N HIS A 378 -10.79 -3.78 9.22
CA HIS A 378 -10.85 -3.84 7.76
C HIS A 378 -12.29 -3.85 7.24
N ILE A 379 -13.16 -4.68 7.82
CA ILE A 379 -14.58 -4.75 7.40
C ILE A 379 -15.35 -3.49 7.81
N ALA A 380 -15.14 -2.99 9.03
CA ALA A 380 -15.77 -1.75 9.49
C ALA A 380 -15.42 -0.54 8.60
N ALA A 381 -14.18 -0.46 8.08
CA ALA A 381 -13.78 0.56 7.13
C ALA A 381 -14.62 0.50 5.82
N ARG A 382 -14.94 -0.72 5.33
CA ARG A 382 -15.83 -0.89 4.15
C ARG A 382 -17.26 -0.47 4.47
N MET A 383 -17.76 -0.86 5.66
CA MET A 383 -19.10 -0.48 6.10
C MET A 383 -19.25 1.05 6.13
N ILE A 384 -18.28 1.75 6.71
CA ILE A 384 -18.28 3.23 6.79
C ILE A 384 -18.19 3.86 5.40
N GLU A 385 -17.30 3.39 4.54
CA GLU A 385 -17.16 3.95 3.20
C GLU A 385 -18.44 3.88 2.38
N HIS A 386 -19.26 2.83 2.61
CA HIS A 386 -20.55 2.63 1.96
C HIS A 386 -21.75 3.11 2.77
N GLY A 387 -21.54 3.74 3.93
CA GLY A 387 -22.62 4.25 4.78
C GLY A 387 -23.51 3.14 5.38
N VAL A 388 -23.00 1.92 5.53
CA VAL A 388 -23.71 0.74 6.05
C VAL A 388 -23.42 0.56 7.52
N THR A 389 -24.48 0.42 8.33
CA THR A 389 -24.39 0.18 9.79
C THR A 389 -25.01 -1.15 10.20
N GLU A 390 -25.84 -1.75 9.34
CA GLU A 390 -26.46 -3.03 9.57
C GLU A 390 -25.45 -4.17 9.37
N PRO A 391 -25.72 -5.35 9.98
CA PRO A 391 -24.82 -6.51 9.86
C PRO A 391 -24.50 -6.90 8.42
N VAL A 392 -23.24 -7.30 8.20
CA VAL A 392 -22.71 -7.74 6.92
C VAL A 392 -22.00 -9.09 7.03
N ILE A 393 -21.86 -9.79 5.92
CA ILE A 393 -20.87 -10.85 5.76
C ILE A 393 -19.55 -10.17 5.41
N GLY A 394 -18.58 -10.20 6.32
CA GLY A 394 -17.26 -9.62 6.12
C GLY A 394 -16.29 -10.69 5.63
N VAL A 395 -15.63 -10.47 4.50
CA VAL A 395 -14.53 -11.31 4.00
C VAL A 395 -13.25 -10.50 4.08
N SER A 396 -12.37 -10.86 5.00
CA SER A 396 -11.08 -10.22 5.20
C SER A 396 -9.96 -11.17 4.80
N LEU A 397 -9.37 -10.91 3.62
CA LEU A 397 -8.23 -11.67 3.10
C LEU A 397 -6.97 -10.82 3.16
N ASP A 398 -6.00 -11.27 3.95
CA ASP A 398 -4.84 -10.46 4.28
C ASP A 398 -3.53 -11.23 4.30
N GLY A 399 -2.45 -10.47 4.40
CA GLY A 399 -1.11 -10.98 4.63
C GLY A 399 -0.98 -11.60 6.01
N LEU A 400 -1.10 -10.81 7.04
CA LEU A 400 -1.10 -11.21 8.45
C LEU A 400 -1.78 -10.13 9.31
N GLY A 401 -2.57 -10.54 10.29
CA GLY A 401 -3.10 -9.68 11.35
C GLY A 401 -3.19 -10.47 12.65
N TYR A 402 -3.23 -9.77 13.78
CA TYR A 402 -3.25 -10.41 15.10
C TYR A 402 -4.69 -10.81 15.48
N GLY A 403 -4.89 -12.11 15.72
CA GLY A 403 -6.15 -12.65 16.16
C GLY A 403 -6.43 -12.39 17.66
N ASP A 404 -7.69 -12.36 18.05
CA ASP A 404 -8.09 -12.25 19.46
C ASP A 404 -7.75 -13.52 20.28
N ASP A 405 -7.42 -14.61 19.59
CA ASP A 405 -6.91 -15.88 20.14
C ASP A 405 -5.37 -15.92 20.21
N GLY A 406 -4.70 -14.84 19.82
CA GLY A 406 -3.23 -14.75 19.78
C GLY A 406 -2.58 -15.45 18.58
N GLN A 407 -3.37 -15.94 17.62
CA GLN A 407 -2.87 -16.56 16.38
C GLN A 407 -2.71 -15.51 15.26
N LEU A 408 -2.00 -15.90 14.21
CA LEU A 408 -1.82 -15.07 13.01
C LEU A 408 -2.96 -15.33 12.02
N TRP A 409 -3.88 -14.39 11.90
CA TRP A 409 -5.00 -14.44 10.98
C TRP A 409 -4.66 -13.83 9.61
N GLY A 410 -5.55 -14.06 8.60
CA GLY A 410 -5.45 -13.45 7.28
C GLY A 410 -6.30 -14.12 6.20
N GLY A 411 -7.19 -15.05 6.58
CA GLY A 411 -8.14 -15.65 5.64
C GLY A 411 -9.48 -15.87 6.33
N GLU A 412 -10.16 -14.77 6.70
CA GLU A 412 -11.24 -14.77 7.68
C GLU A 412 -12.58 -14.39 7.05
N VAL A 413 -13.65 -15.02 7.51
CA VAL A 413 -15.03 -14.64 7.19
C VAL A 413 -15.80 -14.39 8.48
N PHE A 414 -16.48 -13.26 8.53
CA PHE A 414 -17.23 -12.78 9.66
C PHE A 414 -18.73 -12.60 9.36
N VAL A 415 -19.55 -12.71 10.39
CA VAL A 415 -20.81 -12.00 10.49
C VAL A 415 -20.61 -10.92 11.53
N CYS A 416 -20.67 -9.65 11.13
CA CYS A 416 -20.27 -8.54 11.97
C CYS A 416 -21.07 -7.26 11.69
N ASP A 417 -21.02 -6.36 12.67
CA ASP A 417 -21.45 -4.97 12.58
C ASP A 417 -20.36 -4.05 13.15
N LEU A 418 -20.67 -2.78 13.43
CA LEU A 418 -19.71 -1.83 13.96
C LEU A 418 -19.41 -2.01 15.46
N LEU A 419 -20.14 -2.88 16.16
CA LEU A 419 -20.01 -3.12 17.60
C LEU A 419 -19.28 -4.42 17.92
N GLY A 420 -19.20 -5.34 16.94
CA GLY A 420 -18.54 -6.60 17.15
C GLY A 420 -18.69 -7.59 15.99
N TYR A 421 -18.23 -8.80 16.21
CA TYR A 421 -18.14 -9.81 15.16
C TYR A 421 -18.28 -11.23 15.68
N ARG A 422 -18.65 -12.15 14.78
CA ARG A 422 -18.44 -13.59 14.90
C ARG A 422 -17.52 -14.05 13.78
N ARG A 423 -16.44 -14.74 14.11
CA ARG A 423 -15.59 -15.44 13.16
C ARG A 423 -16.28 -16.73 12.74
N VAL A 424 -16.89 -16.75 11.56
CA VAL A 424 -17.75 -17.86 11.10
C VAL A 424 -17.04 -18.83 10.16
N ALA A 425 -15.98 -18.39 9.48
CA ALA A 425 -15.13 -19.27 8.68
C ALA A 425 -13.68 -18.73 8.61
N HIS A 426 -12.74 -19.65 8.34
CA HIS A 426 -11.35 -19.29 8.08
C HIS A 426 -10.65 -20.35 7.23
N LEU A 427 -9.53 -20.00 6.60
CA LEU A 427 -8.62 -20.96 5.98
C LEU A 427 -8.00 -21.86 7.07
N GLU A 428 -7.64 -23.08 6.70
CA GLU A 428 -6.94 -24.01 7.59
C GLU A 428 -5.69 -23.39 8.19
N ALA A 429 -5.53 -23.49 9.50
CA ALA A 429 -4.36 -22.97 10.20
C ALA A 429 -3.13 -23.83 9.92
N LEU A 430 -2.10 -23.26 9.30
CA LEU A 430 -0.91 -23.93 8.84
C LEU A 430 0.36 -23.28 9.39
N PRO A 431 1.46 -24.05 9.54
CA PRO A 431 2.68 -23.52 10.16
C PRO A 431 3.39 -22.48 9.30
N LEU A 432 3.75 -21.34 9.88
CA LEU A 432 4.60 -20.31 9.27
C LEU A 432 6.06 -20.51 9.73
N ALA A 433 6.79 -21.41 9.06
CA ALA A 433 8.12 -21.86 9.49
C ALA A 433 9.18 -20.76 9.40
N GLY A 434 9.53 -20.15 10.54
CA GLY A 434 10.49 -19.07 10.67
C GLY A 434 9.86 -17.69 10.83
N GLY A 435 8.52 -17.56 10.96
CA GLY A 435 7.85 -16.27 11.13
C GLY A 435 8.16 -15.31 9.98
N ALA A 436 8.77 -14.16 10.27
CA ALA A 436 9.16 -13.15 9.26
C ALA A 436 10.00 -13.71 8.11
N ALA A 437 10.92 -14.65 8.39
CA ALA A 437 11.72 -15.29 7.34
C ALA A 437 10.88 -16.08 6.32
N ALA A 438 9.68 -16.53 6.67
CA ALA A 438 8.76 -17.19 5.74
C ALA A 438 8.03 -16.18 4.83
N ILE A 439 7.88 -14.93 5.28
CA ILE A 439 7.35 -13.83 4.46
C ILE A 439 8.38 -13.42 3.40
N GLU A 440 9.64 -13.25 3.79
CA GLU A 440 10.74 -12.89 2.90
C GLU A 440 11.10 -14.01 1.93
N ARG A 441 10.81 -15.26 2.31
CA ARG A 441 11.17 -16.47 1.55
C ARG A 441 9.95 -17.39 1.36
N PRO A 442 9.06 -17.08 0.41
CA PRO A 442 7.87 -17.88 0.06
C PRO A 442 8.07 -19.37 -0.04
N TRP A 443 9.26 -19.84 -0.47
CA TRP A 443 9.59 -21.24 -0.54
C TRP A 443 9.46 -21.97 0.82
N ARG A 444 9.69 -21.27 1.96
CA ARG A 444 9.56 -21.84 3.30
C ARG A 444 8.10 -22.19 3.62
N THR A 445 7.18 -21.30 3.25
CA THR A 445 5.74 -21.54 3.36
C THR A 445 5.30 -22.68 2.45
N ALA A 446 5.74 -22.66 1.19
CA ALA A 446 5.45 -23.70 0.22
C ALA A 446 5.87 -25.12 0.70
N LEU A 447 7.09 -25.24 1.19
CA LEU A 447 7.62 -26.50 1.72
C LEU A 447 6.89 -26.94 3.01
N GLY A 448 6.75 -25.99 3.96
CA GLY A 448 6.14 -26.27 5.26
C GLY A 448 4.68 -26.69 5.14
N TRP A 449 3.91 -26.04 4.27
CA TRP A 449 2.51 -26.39 4.04
C TRP A 449 2.36 -27.71 3.27
N SER A 450 3.25 -28.00 2.32
CA SER A 450 3.26 -29.28 1.62
C SER A 450 3.51 -30.44 2.60
N LEU A 451 4.44 -30.26 3.53
CA LEU A 451 4.70 -31.25 4.60
C LEU A 451 3.50 -31.37 5.54
N ALA A 452 2.94 -30.26 6.01
CA ALA A 452 1.84 -30.28 6.98
C ALA A 452 0.55 -30.92 6.42
N LEU A 453 0.24 -30.67 5.14
CA LEU A 453 -0.98 -31.12 4.49
C LEU A 453 -0.88 -32.50 3.85
N LEU A 454 0.29 -32.88 3.31
CA LEU A 454 0.47 -34.06 2.47
C LEU A 454 1.56 -35.00 3.00
N GLY A 455 2.14 -34.71 4.16
CA GLY A 455 3.18 -35.52 4.77
C GLY A 455 4.50 -35.53 4.01
N ASP A 456 5.29 -36.62 4.17
CA ASP A 456 6.62 -36.73 3.55
C ASP A 456 6.56 -36.75 2.01
N GLU A 457 5.50 -37.32 1.42
CA GLU A 457 5.28 -37.24 -0.03
C GLU A 457 5.16 -35.79 -0.50
N GLY A 458 4.38 -34.95 0.19
CA GLY A 458 4.25 -33.53 -0.12
C GLY A 458 5.58 -32.78 0.02
N LEU A 459 6.36 -33.10 1.04
CA LEU A 459 7.70 -32.54 1.26
C LEU A 459 8.63 -32.84 0.09
N GLU A 460 8.73 -34.10 -0.33
CA GLU A 460 9.62 -34.52 -1.44
C GLU A 460 9.23 -33.84 -2.76
N ARG A 461 7.93 -33.81 -3.07
CA ARG A 461 7.40 -33.17 -4.27
C ARG A 461 7.69 -31.66 -4.31
N ALA A 462 7.43 -30.97 -3.21
CA ALA A 462 7.71 -29.54 -3.09
C ALA A 462 9.21 -29.24 -3.17
N ALA A 463 10.06 -30.01 -2.49
CA ALA A 463 11.51 -29.86 -2.54
C ALA A 463 12.05 -30.03 -3.97
N ALA A 464 11.56 -31.02 -4.73
CA ALA A 464 11.93 -31.23 -6.12
C ALA A 464 11.52 -30.05 -7.04
N LEU A 465 10.37 -29.42 -6.81
CA LEU A 465 9.94 -28.23 -7.56
C LEU A 465 10.77 -27.00 -7.22
N LEU A 466 10.98 -26.75 -5.92
CA LEU A 466 11.74 -25.61 -5.41
C LEU A 466 13.23 -25.65 -5.80
N GLY A 467 13.76 -26.83 -6.06
CA GLY A 467 15.14 -27.03 -6.56
C GLY A 467 15.33 -26.74 -8.05
N ARG A 468 14.26 -26.49 -8.82
CA ARG A 468 14.33 -26.29 -10.29
C ARG A 468 14.67 -24.84 -10.64
N GLY A 469 15.62 -24.66 -11.58
CA GLY A 469 15.95 -23.32 -12.11
C GLY A 469 16.45 -22.37 -11.04
N GLY A 470 16.43 -21.08 -11.33
CA GLY A 470 16.79 -19.99 -10.42
C GLY A 470 17.75 -19.00 -11.07
N SER A 471 17.84 -17.81 -10.48
CA SER A 471 18.81 -16.76 -10.77
C SER A 471 19.57 -16.44 -9.48
N ASP A 472 20.58 -15.59 -9.55
CA ASP A 472 21.34 -15.16 -8.37
C ASP A 472 20.43 -14.49 -7.32
N ASP A 473 19.39 -13.76 -7.79
CA ASP A 473 18.43 -13.07 -6.93
C ASP A 473 17.27 -13.96 -6.44
N ASP A 474 17.11 -15.17 -7.01
CA ASP A 474 16.05 -16.13 -6.66
C ASP A 474 16.61 -17.57 -6.66
N ARG A 475 17.68 -17.78 -5.91
CA ARG A 475 18.35 -19.08 -5.84
C ARG A 475 17.46 -20.17 -5.23
N PRO A 476 17.59 -21.42 -5.67
CA PRO A 476 16.99 -22.55 -5.00
C PRO A 476 17.49 -22.69 -3.54
N PRO A 477 16.63 -23.17 -2.62
CA PRO A 477 17.08 -23.53 -1.28
C PRO A 477 18.04 -24.72 -1.32
N THR A 478 19.00 -24.75 -0.39
CA THR A 478 19.91 -25.88 -0.23
C THR A 478 19.22 -27.05 0.48
N GLU A 479 19.79 -28.27 0.37
CA GLU A 479 19.26 -29.43 1.10
C GLU A 479 19.23 -29.20 2.62
N GLU A 480 20.23 -28.50 3.18
CA GLU A 480 20.28 -28.16 4.59
C GLU A 480 19.16 -27.19 4.98
N GLU A 481 18.87 -26.18 4.14
CA GLU A 481 17.77 -25.24 4.37
C GLU A 481 16.41 -25.94 4.31
N LEU A 482 16.21 -26.86 3.35
CA LEU A 482 15.00 -27.67 3.22
C LEU A 482 14.81 -28.56 4.47
N ALA A 483 15.86 -29.25 4.90
CA ALA A 483 15.85 -30.10 6.09
C ALA A 483 15.56 -29.31 7.37
N ALA A 484 16.12 -28.12 7.51
CA ALA A 484 15.89 -27.23 8.65
C ALA A 484 14.41 -26.81 8.74
N VAL A 485 13.79 -26.40 7.63
CA VAL A 485 12.37 -26.03 7.59
C VAL A 485 11.48 -27.24 7.92
N ALA A 486 11.77 -28.41 7.36
CA ALA A 486 11.02 -29.62 7.66
C ALA A 486 11.10 -29.98 9.16
N ALA A 487 12.28 -29.84 9.78
CA ALA A 487 12.45 -30.07 11.22
C ALA A 487 11.69 -29.05 12.07
N GLN A 488 11.69 -27.76 11.68
CA GLN A 488 10.90 -26.72 12.37
C GLN A 488 9.41 -27.05 12.37
N VAL A 489 8.86 -27.43 11.20
CA VAL A 489 7.44 -27.78 11.06
C VAL A 489 7.08 -29.00 11.92
N ARG A 490 7.90 -30.09 11.86
CA ARG A 490 7.66 -31.32 12.63
C ARG A 490 7.74 -31.09 14.14
N ALA A 491 8.65 -30.22 14.58
CA ALA A 491 8.84 -29.90 15.99
C ALA A 491 7.91 -28.77 16.51
N GLY A 492 7.22 -28.06 15.63
CA GLY A 492 6.43 -26.88 16.00
C GLY A 492 7.26 -25.72 16.54
N VAL A 493 8.57 -25.66 16.24
CA VAL A 493 9.48 -24.65 16.78
C VAL A 493 9.61 -23.48 15.81
N ASN A 494 9.34 -22.26 16.31
CA ASN A 494 9.31 -21.04 15.49
C ASN A 494 8.49 -21.21 14.19
N ALA A 495 7.33 -21.84 14.34
CA ALA A 495 6.38 -22.13 13.26
C ALA A 495 4.95 -21.84 13.74
N PRO A 496 4.62 -20.56 14.10
CA PRO A 496 3.30 -20.22 14.57
C PRO A 496 2.23 -20.57 13.52
N PRO A 497 1.04 -21.01 13.93
CA PRO A 497 -0.04 -21.29 13.01
C PRO A 497 -0.58 -19.99 12.40
N THR A 498 -0.92 -20.04 11.11
CA THR A 498 -1.53 -18.92 10.40
C THR A 498 -2.63 -19.38 9.46
N THR A 499 -3.67 -18.55 9.32
CA THR A 499 -4.76 -18.71 8.35
C THR A 499 -4.59 -17.80 7.13
N SER A 500 -3.41 -17.24 6.91
CA SER A 500 -3.12 -16.19 5.92
C SER A 500 -3.41 -16.60 4.48
N CYS A 501 -4.29 -15.84 3.83
CA CYS A 501 -4.52 -15.95 2.38
C CYS A 501 -3.33 -15.41 1.58
N GLY A 502 -2.66 -14.36 2.05
CA GLY A 502 -1.44 -13.84 1.41
C GLY A 502 -0.34 -14.90 1.35
N ARG A 503 -0.15 -15.67 2.41
CA ARG A 503 0.81 -16.78 2.44
C ARG A 503 0.41 -17.93 1.51
N LEU A 504 -0.89 -18.13 1.26
CA LEU A 504 -1.35 -19.09 0.25
C LEU A 504 -0.88 -18.70 -1.15
N PHE A 505 -1.05 -17.42 -1.52
CA PHE A 505 -0.55 -16.91 -2.80
C PHE A 505 0.98 -17.03 -2.92
N ASP A 506 1.72 -16.71 -1.87
CA ASP A 506 3.17 -16.83 -1.83
C ASP A 506 3.64 -18.29 -2.01
N ALA A 507 3.01 -19.22 -1.30
CA ALA A 507 3.33 -20.64 -1.41
C ALA A 507 3.09 -21.17 -2.83
N VAL A 508 1.96 -20.82 -3.44
CA VAL A 508 1.63 -21.22 -4.80
C VAL A 508 2.57 -20.57 -5.83
N ALA A 509 2.93 -19.29 -5.64
CA ALA A 509 3.90 -18.61 -6.50
C ALA A 509 5.27 -19.31 -6.47
N ALA A 510 5.73 -19.72 -5.28
CA ALA A 510 7.00 -20.46 -5.14
C ALA A 510 6.95 -21.84 -5.81
N LEU A 511 5.86 -22.61 -5.61
CA LEU A 511 5.67 -23.94 -6.25
C LEU A 511 5.54 -23.84 -7.77
N ALA A 512 4.93 -22.76 -8.27
CA ALA A 512 4.82 -22.50 -9.70
C ALA A 512 6.14 -22.01 -10.33
N GLY A 513 7.18 -21.77 -9.52
CA GLY A 513 8.49 -21.30 -10.00
C GLY A 513 8.50 -19.81 -10.37
N VAL A 514 7.59 -19.00 -9.81
CA VAL A 514 7.53 -17.56 -10.05
C VAL A 514 8.54 -16.84 -9.18
N ARG A 515 8.49 -17.02 -7.83
CA ARG A 515 9.35 -16.34 -6.89
C ARG A 515 9.54 -17.12 -5.60
N ARG A 516 10.79 -17.36 -5.18
CA ARG A 516 11.14 -18.05 -3.93
C ARG A 516 11.54 -17.10 -2.82
N ALA A 517 12.14 -15.97 -3.18
CA ALA A 517 12.57 -14.92 -2.26
C ALA A 517 12.07 -13.57 -2.75
N VAL A 518 11.58 -12.73 -1.84
CA VAL A 518 11.01 -11.42 -2.15
C VAL A 518 11.88 -10.30 -1.61
N THR A 519 11.83 -9.15 -2.28
CA THR A 519 12.56 -7.93 -1.91
C THR A 519 11.63 -6.79 -1.53
N TYR A 520 10.32 -7.00 -1.67
CA TYR A 520 9.27 -6.11 -1.18
C TYR A 520 8.01 -6.91 -0.88
N GLU A 521 7.14 -6.36 -0.04
CA GLU A 521 5.90 -6.99 0.41
C GLU A 521 4.98 -7.36 -0.76
N GLY A 522 4.45 -8.60 -0.73
CA GLY A 522 3.50 -9.12 -1.72
C GLY A 522 4.09 -9.41 -3.10
N GLN A 523 5.41 -9.29 -3.30
CA GLN A 523 6.05 -9.46 -4.61
C GLN A 523 5.67 -10.77 -5.29
N ALA A 524 5.73 -11.90 -4.60
CA ALA A 524 5.43 -13.20 -5.18
C ALA A 524 3.98 -13.31 -5.66
N ALA A 525 3.03 -12.82 -4.84
CA ALA A 525 1.61 -12.78 -5.18
C ALA A 525 1.33 -11.84 -6.35
N ILE A 526 1.96 -10.65 -6.39
CA ILE A 526 1.83 -9.67 -7.47
C ILE A 526 2.37 -10.26 -8.79
N GLU A 527 3.58 -10.84 -8.79
CA GLU A 527 4.15 -11.44 -10.00
C GLU A 527 3.30 -12.62 -10.52
N LEU A 528 2.71 -13.42 -9.62
CA LEU A 528 1.77 -14.48 -10.00
C LEU A 528 0.48 -13.90 -10.62
N GLU A 529 -0.06 -12.82 -10.05
CA GLU A 529 -1.22 -12.10 -10.62
C GLU A 529 -0.92 -11.60 -12.03
N MET A 530 0.24 -10.95 -12.24
CA MET A 530 0.62 -10.39 -13.55
C MET A 530 0.64 -11.44 -14.67
N MET A 531 0.95 -12.69 -14.33
CA MET A 531 0.94 -13.82 -15.27
C MET A 531 -0.43 -14.45 -15.45
N SER A 532 -1.38 -14.18 -14.53
CA SER A 532 -2.69 -14.84 -14.46
C SER A 532 -3.73 -14.17 -15.37
N ARG A 533 -4.78 -14.91 -15.70
CA ARG A 533 -5.94 -14.43 -16.50
C ARG A 533 -7.23 -14.97 -15.88
N GLY A 534 -8.36 -14.28 -16.11
CA GLY A 534 -9.66 -14.79 -15.70
C GLY A 534 -10.14 -16.01 -16.51
N GLY A 535 -11.22 -16.65 -16.04
CA GLY A 535 -11.92 -17.71 -16.75
C GLY A 535 -11.34 -19.12 -16.61
N ALA A 536 -10.42 -19.34 -15.68
CA ALA A 536 -9.90 -20.67 -15.39
C ALA A 536 -10.83 -21.47 -14.45
N GLU A 537 -10.82 -22.80 -14.58
CA GLU A 537 -11.50 -23.70 -13.64
C GLU A 537 -10.80 -23.71 -12.28
N PRO A 538 -11.54 -23.63 -11.16
CA PRO A 538 -10.95 -23.62 -9.83
C PRO A 538 -10.27 -24.95 -9.49
N TYR A 539 -9.32 -24.91 -8.57
CA TYR A 539 -8.78 -26.08 -7.91
C TYR A 539 -9.82 -26.68 -6.93
N PRO A 540 -9.75 -27.98 -6.62
CA PRO A 540 -10.60 -28.58 -5.60
C PRO A 540 -10.24 -28.04 -4.21
N TYR A 541 -11.24 -27.82 -3.38
CA TYR A 541 -11.11 -27.50 -1.95
C TYR A 541 -12.25 -28.19 -1.17
N ALA A 542 -12.17 -28.20 0.14
CA ALA A 542 -13.25 -28.69 0.99
C ALA A 542 -13.55 -27.66 2.08
N VAL A 543 -14.83 -27.51 2.44
CA VAL A 543 -15.27 -26.69 3.56
C VAL A 543 -15.89 -27.63 4.60
N GLU A 544 -15.25 -27.75 5.75
CA GLU A 544 -15.67 -28.57 6.87
C GLU A 544 -16.34 -27.72 7.95
N GLY A 545 -17.29 -28.34 8.67
CA GLY A 545 -18.02 -27.70 9.76
C GLY A 545 -19.50 -27.52 9.45
N ASP A 546 -20.23 -27.02 10.44
CA ASP A 546 -21.65 -26.75 10.39
C ASP A 546 -21.92 -25.24 10.53
N VAL A 547 -22.76 -24.69 9.66
CA VAL A 547 -23.05 -23.24 9.62
C VAL A 547 -23.79 -22.79 10.86
N ASP A 548 -24.74 -23.56 11.37
CA ASP A 548 -25.51 -23.18 12.55
C ASP A 548 -24.61 -23.21 13.80
N ALA A 549 -23.69 -24.18 13.87
CA ALA A 549 -22.68 -24.24 14.92
C ALA A 549 -21.74 -23.03 14.86
N ALA A 550 -21.31 -22.64 13.66
CA ALA A 550 -20.47 -21.45 13.44
C ALA A 550 -21.18 -20.14 13.84
N LEU A 551 -22.46 -20.01 13.50
CA LEU A 551 -23.29 -18.85 13.87
C LEU A 551 -23.67 -18.84 15.37
N SER A 552 -23.62 -19.97 16.03
CA SER A 552 -23.82 -20.11 17.49
C SER A 552 -22.54 -19.77 18.29
N SER A 553 -21.41 -19.53 17.62
CA SER A 553 -20.16 -19.12 18.27
C SER A 553 -20.33 -17.76 18.97
N VAL A 554 -19.41 -17.47 19.91
CA VAL A 554 -19.46 -16.22 20.68
C VAL A 554 -19.40 -15.01 19.77
N TYR A 555 -20.34 -14.08 19.96
CA TYR A 555 -20.24 -12.73 19.42
C TYR A 555 -19.21 -11.97 20.25
N VAL A 556 -18.14 -11.55 19.61
CA VAL A 556 -17.08 -10.77 20.24
C VAL A 556 -17.50 -9.31 20.25
N ASP A 557 -17.95 -8.85 21.41
CA ASP A 557 -18.28 -7.44 21.64
C ASP A 557 -16.99 -6.65 21.90
N VAL A 558 -16.74 -5.61 21.13
CA VAL A 558 -15.53 -4.80 21.25
C VAL A 558 -15.39 -4.16 22.64
N ALA A 559 -16.51 -3.78 23.27
CA ALA A 559 -16.46 -3.24 24.64
C ALA A 559 -15.89 -4.26 25.67
N LEU A 560 -16.03 -5.55 25.39
CA LEU A 560 -15.50 -6.62 26.24
C LEU A 560 -14.03 -6.92 25.94
N LEU A 561 -13.53 -6.67 24.72
CA LEU A 561 -12.12 -6.83 24.40
C LEU A 561 -11.22 -5.94 25.27
N ALA A 562 -11.70 -4.75 25.62
CA ALA A 562 -11.00 -3.83 26.51
C ALA A 562 -10.79 -4.35 27.94
N ALA A 563 -11.60 -5.34 28.37
CA ALA A 563 -11.54 -5.93 29.71
C ALA A 563 -10.62 -7.17 29.80
N HIS A 564 -10.11 -7.66 28.67
CA HIS A 564 -9.29 -8.87 28.62
C HIS A 564 -7.87 -8.55 28.16
N ALA A 565 -6.88 -9.20 28.78
CA ALA A 565 -5.50 -9.14 28.29
C ALA A 565 -5.42 -9.77 26.88
N PRO A 566 -4.57 -9.23 25.97
CA PRO A 566 -4.37 -9.83 24.66
C PRO A 566 -4.04 -11.33 24.76
N GLY A 567 -4.75 -12.15 24.00
CA GLY A 567 -4.59 -13.62 24.01
C GLY A 567 -5.35 -14.37 25.12
N SER A 568 -6.14 -13.69 25.97
CA SER A 568 -6.91 -14.29 27.06
C SER A 568 -8.41 -14.42 26.79
N ALA A 569 -8.84 -14.47 25.52
CA ALA A 569 -10.24 -14.69 25.20
C ALA A 569 -10.72 -16.00 25.86
N PRO A 570 -11.90 -16.00 26.52
CA PRO A 570 -12.38 -17.18 27.26
C PRO A 570 -12.50 -18.35 26.29
N GLY A 571 -11.98 -19.51 26.74
CA GLY A 571 -11.97 -20.76 26.00
C GLY A 571 -13.37 -21.29 25.69
N ASP A 572 -14.02 -20.68 24.70
CA ASP A 572 -15.22 -21.24 24.09
C ASP A 572 -14.78 -22.04 22.85
N PRO A 573 -15.30 -23.25 22.65
CA PRO A 573 -15.03 -23.98 21.43
C PRO A 573 -15.71 -23.29 20.24
N ARG A 574 -15.12 -22.20 19.76
CA ARG A 574 -15.49 -21.63 18.47
C ARG A 574 -15.41 -22.74 17.46
N ARG A 575 -16.46 -22.97 16.73
CA ARG A 575 -16.53 -24.01 15.70
C ARG A 575 -16.77 -23.34 14.34
N PRO A 576 -15.86 -22.42 13.87
CA PRO A 576 -16.00 -21.84 12.56
C PRO A 576 -15.90 -22.92 11.48
N LEU A 577 -16.42 -22.63 10.31
CA LEU A 577 -16.16 -23.43 9.13
C LEU A 577 -14.67 -23.35 8.79
N VAL A 578 -14.06 -24.48 8.44
CA VAL A 578 -12.64 -24.56 8.10
C VAL A 578 -12.50 -24.94 6.63
N VAL A 579 -11.80 -24.09 5.88
CA VAL A 579 -11.46 -24.37 4.48
C VAL A 579 -10.20 -25.22 4.45
N ARG A 580 -10.32 -26.49 4.04
CA ARG A 580 -9.21 -27.42 3.92
C ARG A 580 -8.43 -27.18 2.63
N LEU A 581 -7.12 -27.03 2.75
CA LEU A 581 -6.24 -26.68 1.65
C LEU A 581 -5.49 -27.87 1.04
N ALA A 582 -5.54 -29.06 1.63
CA ALA A 582 -4.87 -30.25 1.11
C ALA A 582 -5.26 -30.59 -0.36
N PRO A 583 -6.55 -30.58 -0.76
CA PRO A 583 -6.93 -30.87 -2.14
C PRO A 583 -6.37 -29.82 -3.13
N LEU A 584 -6.41 -28.53 -2.76
CA LEU A 584 -5.88 -27.42 -3.55
C LEU A 584 -4.38 -27.58 -3.76
N LEU A 585 -3.62 -27.76 -2.66
CA LEU A 585 -2.16 -27.81 -2.73
C LEU A 585 -1.67 -29.07 -3.48
N GLY A 586 -2.34 -30.22 -3.29
CA GLY A 586 -2.08 -31.43 -4.06
C GLY A 586 -2.25 -31.24 -5.57
N ALA A 587 -3.30 -30.49 -5.97
CA ALA A 587 -3.56 -30.18 -7.38
C ALA A 587 -2.56 -29.16 -7.95
N VAL A 588 -2.13 -28.16 -7.16
CA VAL A 588 -1.06 -27.23 -7.53
C VAL A 588 0.26 -27.96 -7.77
N LEU A 589 0.68 -28.84 -6.85
CA LEU A 589 1.88 -29.67 -7.01
C LEU A 589 1.79 -30.50 -8.30
N HIS A 590 0.65 -31.14 -8.55
CA HIS A 590 0.44 -31.93 -9.77
C HIS A 590 0.58 -31.10 -11.05
N ASP A 591 0.01 -29.90 -11.12
CA ASP A 591 0.12 -29.02 -12.28
C ASP A 591 1.57 -28.53 -12.48
N ALA A 592 2.26 -28.16 -11.38
CA ALA A 592 3.65 -27.70 -11.42
C ALA A 592 4.62 -28.82 -11.85
N GLU A 593 4.42 -30.06 -11.38
CA GLU A 593 5.22 -31.24 -11.80
C GLU A 593 5.08 -31.52 -13.30
N ARG A 594 3.89 -31.30 -13.86
CA ARG A 594 3.60 -31.44 -15.30
C ARG A 594 4.10 -30.28 -16.14
N GLY A 595 4.75 -29.29 -15.54
CA GLY A 595 5.25 -28.10 -16.23
C GLY A 595 4.15 -27.20 -16.79
N ARG A 596 2.97 -27.16 -16.15
CA ARG A 596 1.94 -26.20 -16.53
C ARG A 596 2.46 -24.78 -16.33
N ALA A 597 2.08 -23.88 -17.24
CA ALA A 597 2.50 -22.48 -17.17
C ALA A 597 2.12 -21.85 -15.82
N PRO A 598 3.03 -21.10 -15.16
CA PRO A 598 2.74 -20.43 -13.89
C PRO A 598 1.46 -19.56 -13.91
N GLY A 599 1.22 -18.88 -15.03
CA GLY A 599 0.00 -18.08 -15.23
C GLY A 599 -1.30 -18.90 -15.22
N LEU A 600 -1.29 -20.16 -15.66
CA LEU A 600 -2.46 -21.05 -15.56
C LEU A 600 -2.68 -21.48 -14.12
N ILE A 601 -1.61 -21.81 -13.38
CA ILE A 601 -1.65 -22.18 -11.96
C ILE A 601 -2.21 -21.01 -11.15
N GLY A 602 -1.70 -19.79 -11.39
CA GLY A 602 -2.20 -18.57 -10.77
C GLY A 602 -3.66 -18.28 -11.11
N SER A 603 -4.06 -18.42 -12.38
CA SER A 603 -5.45 -18.22 -12.82
C SER A 603 -6.42 -19.15 -12.09
N ARG A 604 -6.05 -20.42 -11.93
CA ARG A 604 -6.84 -21.41 -11.18
C ARG A 604 -6.91 -21.08 -9.69
N LEU A 605 -5.82 -20.60 -9.09
CA LEU A 605 -5.81 -20.15 -7.69
C LEU A 605 -6.79 -18.99 -7.48
N HIS A 606 -6.74 -17.95 -8.31
CA HIS A 606 -7.65 -16.80 -8.23
C HIS A 606 -9.11 -17.26 -8.36
N ALA A 607 -9.42 -18.12 -9.33
CA ALA A 607 -10.75 -18.71 -9.49
C ALA A 607 -11.19 -19.52 -8.27
N THR A 608 -10.27 -20.23 -7.61
CA THR A 608 -10.54 -21.02 -6.41
C THR A 608 -10.92 -20.11 -5.23
N VAL A 609 -10.13 -19.07 -4.97
CA VAL A 609 -10.40 -18.14 -3.87
C VAL A 609 -11.72 -17.39 -4.11
N ALA A 610 -12.00 -16.95 -5.34
CA ALA A 610 -13.26 -16.30 -5.67
C ALA A 610 -14.47 -17.24 -5.54
N ALA A 611 -14.36 -18.50 -5.96
CA ALA A 611 -15.40 -19.52 -5.79
C ALA A 611 -15.67 -19.81 -4.29
N LEU A 612 -14.63 -19.87 -3.48
CA LEU A 612 -14.71 -20.04 -2.04
C LEU A 612 -15.45 -18.87 -1.37
N VAL A 613 -15.09 -17.63 -1.72
CA VAL A 613 -15.77 -16.43 -1.20
C VAL A 613 -17.26 -16.47 -1.53
N LEU A 614 -17.62 -16.83 -2.76
CA LEU A 614 -19.02 -16.97 -3.16
C LEU A 614 -19.75 -18.08 -2.40
N GLU A 615 -19.12 -19.25 -2.26
CA GLU A 615 -19.73 -20.39 -1.57
C GLU A 615 -20.04 -20.07 -0.10
N LEU A 616 -19.05 -19.54 0.63
CA LEU A 616 -19.22 -19.15 2.03
C LEU A 616 -20.29 -18.07 2.18
N SER A 617 -20.28 -17.05 1.30
CA SER A 617 -21.31 -16.01 1.32
C SER A 617 -22.72 -16.55 1.08
N ARG A 618 -22.89 -17.51 0.17
CA ARG A 618 -24.20 -18.18 -0.06
C ARG A 618 -24.69 -18.95 1.15
N ARG A 619 -23.81 -19.79 1.76
CA ARG A 619 -24.15 -20.56 2.96
C ARG A 619 -24.57 -19.64 4.11
N LEU A 620 -23.84 -18.53 4.31
CA LEU A 620 -24.15 -17.57 5.37
C LEU A 620 -25.44 -16.80 5.07
N ARG A 621 -25.70 -16.41 3.82
CA ARG A 621 -26.98 -15.77 3.44
C ARG A 621 -28.17 -16.69 3.68
N GLU A 622 -28.06 -17.96 3.34
CA GLU A 622 -29.12 -18.94 3.57
C GLU A 622 -29.45 -19.05 5.05
N ALA A 623 -28.46 -19.01 5.94
CA ALA A 623 -28.64 -19.15 7.39
C ALA A 623 -29.03 -17.84 8.09
N THR A 624 -28.59 -16.67 7.58
CA THR A 624 -28.76 -15.39 8.31
C THR A 624 -29.71 -14.41 7.61
N GLY A 625 -29.97 -14.59 6.32
CA GLY A 625 -30.69 -13.61 5.50
C GLY A 625 -29.85 -12.40 5.06
N ILE A 626 -28.57 -12.31 5.44
CA ILE A 626 -27.71 -11.17 5.13
C ILE A 626 -27.32 -11.21 3.64
N GLY A 627 -27.73 -10.18 2.89
CA GLY A 627 -27.44 -10.04 1.47
C GLY A 627 -26.29 -9.08 1.13
N ARG A 628 -25.58 -8.54 2.11
CA ARG A 628 -24.44 -7.63 1.93
C ARG A 628 -23.13 -8.34 2.23
N VAL A 629 -22.14 -8.19 1.33
CA VAL A 629 -20.79 -8.76 1.50
C VAL A 629 -19.77 -7.63 1.44
N ALA A 630 -18.95 -7.49 2.49
CA ALA A 630 -17.86 -6.53 2.55
C ALA A 630 -16.52 -7.24 2.27
N LEU A 631 -15.76 -6.75 1.29
CA LEU A 631 -14.47 -7.29 0.87
C LEU A 631 -13.34 -6.34 1.31
N SER A 632 -12.40 -6.80 2.15
CA SER A 632 -11.27 -6.02 2.61
C SER A 632 -10.06 -6.89 2.97
N GLY A 633 -8.96 -6.26 3.35
CA GLY A 633 -7.66 -6.89 3.58
C GLY A 633 -6.70 -6.72 2.40
N GLY A 634 -5.39 -6.80 2.66
CA GLY A 634 -4.33 -6.51 1.68
C GLY A 634 -4.37 -7.37 0.43
N VAL A 635 -4.91 -8.61 0.51
CA VAL A 635 -5.05 -9.52 -0.64
C VAL A 635 -6.03 -8.98 -1.67
N PHE A 636 -7.02 -8.18 -1.27
CA PHE A 636 -7.93 -7.52 -2.22
C PHE A 636 -7.29 -6.34 -2.98
N GLN A 637 -6.01 -6.02 -2.78
CA GLN A 637 -5.26 -5.20 -3.73
C GLN A 637 -5.01 -5.93 -5.06
N ASN A 638 -5.09 -7.27 -5.06
CA ASN A 638 -5.05 -8.09 -6.26
C ASN A 638 -6.30 -7.81 -7.12
N ARG A 639 -6.07 -7.15 -8.25
CA ARG A 639 -7.13 -6.69 -9.14
C ARG A 639 -7.93 -7.86 -9.73
N LEU A 640 -7.23 -8.91 -10.20
CA LEU A 640 -7.89 -10.06 -10.80
C LEU A 640 -8.82 -10.77 -9.81
N LEU A 641 -8.37 -10.96 -8.57
CA LEU A 641 -9.18 -11.57 -7.52
C LEU A 641 -10.38 -10.70 -7.16
N SER A 642 -10.17 -9.40 -6.96
CA SER A 642 -11.21 -8.46 -6.59
C SER A 642 -12.31 -8.41 -7.66
N GLU A 643 -11.94 -8.25 -8.94
CA GLU A 643 -12.89 -8.23 -10.06
C GLU A 643 -13.68 -9.54 -10.18
N GLN A 644 -13.04 -10.70 -9.96
CA GLN A 644 -13.72 -12.00 -9.97
C GLN A 644 -14.70 -12.14 -8.81
N CYS A 645 -14.29 -11.80 -7.57
CA CYS A 645 -15.16 -11.85 -6.40
C CYS A 645 -16.38 -10.94 -6.57
N GLU A 646 -16.18 -9.69 -6.94
CA GLU A 646 -17.27 -8.74 -7.16
C GLU A 646 -18.22 -9.25 -8.26
N THR A 647 -17.71 -9.71 -9.39
CA THR A 647 -18.52 -10.20 -10.50
C THR A 647 -19.37 -11.40 -10.11
N MET A 648 -18.78 -12.36 -9.39
CA MET A 648 -19.48 -13.57 -8.97
C MET A 648 -20.51 -13.30 -7.88
N LEU A 649 -20.22 -12.41 -6.94
CA LEU A 649 -21.14 -12.01 -5.87
C LEU A 649 -22.32 -11.19 -6.42
N ASP A 650 -22.06 -10.21 -7.31
CA ASP A 650 -23.10 -9.43 -8.00
C ASP A 650 -24.05 -10.34 -8.80
N ALA A 651 -23.48 -11.28 -9.59
CA ALA A 651 -24.26 -12.26 -10.34
C ALA A 651 -25.11 -13.18 -9.44
N ALA A 652 -24.70 -13.40 -8.20
CA ALA A 652 -25.45 -14.15 -7.20
C ALA A 652 -26.45 -13.27 -6.41
N GLY A 653 -26.57 -11.98 -6.72
CA GLY A 653 -27.51 -11.05 -6.11
C GLY A 653 -27.11 -10.53 -4.73
N PHE A 654 -25.82 -10.46 -4.43
CA PHE A 654 -25.32 -9.77 -3.25
C PHE A 654 -25.06 -8.28 -3.53
N ALA A 655 -25.24 -7.44 -2.50
CA ALA A 655 -24.73 -6.08 -2.52
C ALA A 655 -23.28 -6.11 -2.02
N VAL A 656 -22.32 -5.79 -2.90
CA VAL A 656 -20.88 -5.88 -2.59
C VAL A 656 -20.36 -4.53 -2.12
N LEU A 657 -19.73 -4.52 -0.94
CA LEU A 657 -19.03 -3.36 -0.38
C LEU A 657 -17.54 -3.55 -0.67
N ALA A 658 -17.08 -3.07 -1.83
CA ALA A 658 -15.69 -3.12 -2.24
C ALA A 658 -14.98 -1.80 -1.92
N SER A 659 -13.64 -1.80 -1.89
CA SER A 659 -12.85 -0.59 -1.62
C SER A 659 -12.96 0.44 -2.75
N GLY A 660 -12.95 1.71 -2.39
CA GLY A 660 -12.94 2.86 -3.29
C GLY A 660 -11.88 3.88 -2.84
N LEU A 661 -12.32 4.92 -2.13
CA LEU A 661 -11.45 6.00 -1.66
C LEU A 661 -10.74 5.69 -0.32
N VAL A 662 -11.14 4.63 0.38
CA VAL A 662 -10.43 4.07 1.54
C VAL A 662 -9.70 2.81 1.09
N PRO A 663 -8.38 2.69 1.25
CA PRO A 663 -7.62 1.51 0.81
C PRO A 663 -8.13 0.21 1.45
N ALA A 664 -8.05 -0.91 0.71
CA ALA A 664 -8.41 -2.23 1.24
C ALA A 664 -7.34 -2.79 2.20
N ASN A 665 -6.09 -2.31 2.06
CA ASN A 665 -4.96 -2.68 2.91
C ASN A 665 -4.96 -1.90 4.23
N ASP A 666 -3.90 -2.04 5.03
CA ASP A 666 -3.75 -1.43 6.35
C ASP A 666 -3.90 0.09 6.36
N GLY A 667 -3.66 0.76 5.22
CA GLY A 667 -3.93 2.19 5.05
C GLY A 667 -5.41 2.58 5.23
N GLY A 668 -6.34 1.62 5.29
CA GLY A 668 -7.76 1.85 5.58
C GLY A 668 -8.18 1.49 7.00
N VAL A 669 -7.37 0.72 7.74
CA VAL A 669 -7.70 0.17 9.05
C VAL A 669 -8.10 1.25 10.07
N ALA A 670 -7.40 2.38 10.07
CA ALA A 670 -7.67 3.47 11.01
C ALA A 670 -9.11 4.03 10.91
N VAL A 671 -9.75 4.02 9.73
CA VAL A 671 -11.16 4.42 9.56
C VAL A 671 -12.06 3.43 10.29
N GLY A 672 -11.80 2.13 10.13
CA GLY A 672 -12.55 1.08 10.81
C GLY A 672 -12.39 1.12 12.32
N GLN A 673 -11.16 1.30 12.81
CA GLN A 673 -10.88 1.48 14.24
C GLN A 673 -11.64 2.68 14.81
N ALA A 674 -11.62 3.81 14.11
CA ALA A 674 -12.33 5.02 14.53
C ALA A 674 -13.85 4.79 14.61
N ALA A 675 -14.41 4.09 13.63
CA ALA A 675 -15.83 3.76 13.61
C ALA A 675 -16.21 2.82 14.76
N VAL A 676 -15.50 1.70 14.89
CA VAL A 676 -15.75 0.71 15.94
C VAL A 676 -15.68 1.34 17.33
N ALA A 677 -14.64 2.13 17.59
CA ALA A 677 -14.46 2.81 18.86
C ALA A 677 -15.54 3.87 19.11
N GLY A 678 -15.86 4.67 18.07
CA GLY A 678 -16.90 5.71 18.16
C GLY A 678 -18.28 5.13 18.45
N TYR A 679 -18.68 4.08 17.74
CA TYR A 679 -19.97 3.38 17.98
C TYR A 679 -20.01 2.69 19.35
N THR A 680 -18.90 2.08 19.78
CA THR A 680 -18.78 1.48 21.11
C THR A 680 -18.98 2.53 22.21
N GLU A 681 -18.36 3.71 22.04
CA GLU A 681 -18.50 4.79 23.02
C GLU A 681 -19.89 5.40 23.03
N LEU A 682 -20.53 5.58 21.86
CA LEU A 682 -21.93 6.04 21.79
C LEU A 682 -22.86 5.07 22.56
N ARG A 683 -22.68 3.75 22.37
CA ARG A 683 -23.43 2.75 23.11
C ARG A 683 -23.20 2.85 24.63
N ARG A 684 -21.93 3.06 25.05
CA ARG A 684 -21.60 3.25 26.48
C ARG A 684 -22.25 4.48 27.09
N ARG A 685 -22.45 5.54 26.30
CA ARG A 685 -23.15 6.77 26.73
C ARG A 685 -24.67 6.66 26.68
N GLY A 686 -25.21 5.60 26.07
CA GLY A 686 -26.64 5.45 25.82
C GLY A 686 -27.18 6.29 24.66
N ASP A 687 -26.30 6.72 23.76
CA ASP A 687 -26.62 7.52 22.57
C ASP A 687 -26.86 6.65 21.32
N LEU A 688 -26.74 5.33 21.46
CA LEU A 688 -27.02 4.35 20.43
C LEU A 688 -28.14 3.42 20.91
N ASP A 689 -29.26 3.36 20.16
CA ASP A 689 -30.42 2.50 20.43
C ASP A 689 -30.10 1.01 20.18
#